data_8451607deac38506d20835be8195c860
#
_entry.id   8451607deac38506d20835be8195c860
#
_cell.length_a   1.000
_cell.length_b   1.000
_cell.length_c   1.000
_cell.angle_alpha   90.00
_cell.angle_beta   90.00
_cell.angle_gamma   90.00
#
_symmetry.space_group_name_H-M   'P 1'
#
loop_
_entity.id
_entity.type
_entity.pdbx_description
1 polymer ?
#
loop_
_entity_poly.entity_id
_entity_poly.type
_entity_poly.pdbx_seq_one_letter_code
_entity_poly.pdbx_strand_id
1 'polypeptide(L)'
;CGEIDCMEVMGQETNKAYGTIHYGNPHSESQGTYTITDGADFSDDFHTFTCDWEPGKITWYVDGVKYHEESDWHSTTVGQGTLTYPAPFDQPFYIILNLAVGGSWVGNPNDKTSFENNPYEIDYVRVYQKDSYNEDVKRPVKEVTLRNPDADGNYINNGDFSAKEDLSDETNWKFITALEGDAKASIDNKTMTVKTTKAGTEDYSVQLVQADLPFEKGATYQVQFDAYASADREMGVDVKAPDYGYKSYMPHQDVQLTTKKQTYTYTFKMGDASDANGRLEYNMGAKGSTADIYISNVSVKKTKEADPNEKEEKTVLANGNYVYNGSFQEGDKHLGYWNISNAENADVTVTPFSDGRRFKVTMSGNEKSAVVMSQEELAFATGTPYKFSFTASSDADNTITANIGGYVYKFDIKAGETKDFAVELPSDAQYVNHDISITLGMQKTTWLDNVSLVENALVKNGSFNDGTTGYTIYVDSSAKASYVVDSLKDDNALAVTINDTGDQDWKVQIKQENIKLEKGKTYKLKFKAKSSLDRKIRVVMQGQENRDWSVYSNDNIVDLTNDYQTFEDTFTMNEDTDTAAFFSACLGKIGDDQITTQHEVRIDDISLEEVKDDPKDDIKDNPKDNPKDDIKDNPKDDPKQDINTDIKNEQPKVPAPVIKTSDSDKAKTTQAVKESKTAKAAKTAKTGDNSPILAYVFGAMAGALILG
;
A
#
# COMPACT_ATOMS: atom_id res chain seq x y z
N CYS A 1 9.66 3.60 6.19
CA CYS A 1 10.72 4.30 6.97
C CYS A 1 11.82 3.32 7.29
N GLY A 2 13.06 3.82 7.42
CA GLY A 2 14.21 3.06 7.87
C GLY A 2 14.86 3.77 9.07
N GLU A 3 15.46 2.99 9.98
CA GLU A 3 16.23 3.48 11.13
C GLU A 3 17.48 2.64 11.30
N ILE A 4 18.59 3.25 11.62
CA ILE A 4 19.87 2.59 11.90
C ILE A 4 20.31 3.03 13.30
N ASP A 5 20.21 2.14 14.27
CA ASP A 5 20.62 2.39 15.63
C ASP A 5 22.08 1.99 15.77
N CYS A 6 22.96 2.98 15.74
CA CYS A 6 24.40 2.75 15.86
C CYS A 6 24.79 2.28 17.27
N MET A 7 24.03 2.68 18.29
CA MET A 7 24.22 2.27 19.66
C MET A 7 22.97 2.50 20.51
N GLU A 8 22.55 1.49 21.22
CA GLU A 8 21.57 1.58 22.30
C GLU A 8 22.13 0.90 23.53
N VAL A 9 22.05 1.53 24.70
CA VAL A 9 22.45 0.96 25.99
C VAL A 9 21.36 1.22 27.01
N MET A 10 20.88 0.15 27.65
CA MET A 10 19.86 0.26 28.68
C MET A 10 20.48 0.51 30.05
N GLY A 11 19.91 1.42 30.83
CA GLY A 11 20.37 1.73 32.17
C GLY A 11 20.32 0.56 33.18
N GLN A 12 19.53 -0.50 32.90
CA GLN A 12 19.49 -1.73 33.67
C GLN A 12 20.47 -2.80 33.19
N GLU A 13 21.12 -2.63 32.03
CA GLU A 13 22.09 -3.55 31.44
C GLU A 13 23.28 -2.75 30.87
N THR A 14 23.96 -2.01 31.71
CA THR A 14 25.03 -1.06 31.33
C THR A 14 26.26 -1.69 30.71
N ASN A 15 26.40 -2.99 30.75
CA ASN A 15 27.47 -3.77 30.11
C ASN A 15 27.10 -4.27 28.71
N LYS A 16 25.91 -3.93 28.21
CA LYS A 16 25.40 -4.43 26.92
C LYS A 16 25.02 -3.29 26.00
N ALA A 17 25.51 -3.34 24.75
CA ALA A 17 25.11 -2.44 23.67
C ALA A 17 24.41 -3.22 22.55
N TYR A 18 23.46 -2.58 21.95
CA TYR A 18 22.68 -3.09 20.82
C TYR A 18 22.95 -2.25 19.59
N GLY A 19 22.98 -2.89 18.43
CA GLY A 19 23.00 -2.25 17.12
C GLY A 19 21.88 -2.86 16.29
N THR A 20 20.99 -2.02 15.78
CA THR A 20 19.72 -2.47 15.19
C THR A 20 19.50 -1.78 13.86
N ILE A 21 18.80 -2.44 12.94
CA ILE A 21 18.09 -1.78 11.85
C ILE A 21 16.60 -2.06 11.97
N HIS A 22 15.78 -1.03 11.71
CA HIS A 22 14.34 -1.14 11.59
C HIS A 22 13.92 -0.86 10.16
N TYR A 23 13.09 -1.74 9.57
CA TYR A 23 12.73 -1.67 8.16
C TYR A 23 11.37 -2.34 7.90
N GLY A 24 10.91 -2.26 6.67
CA GLY A 24 9.73 -2.99 6.20
C GLY A 24 8.37 -2.36 6.56
N ASN A 25 7.35 -2.92 5.93
CA ASN A 25 5.94 -2.75 6.25
C ASN A 25 5.21 -4.07 5.88
N PRO A 26 4.74 -4.87 6.84
CA PRO A 26 4.82 -4.62 8.28
C PRO A 26 6.26 -4.45 8.79
N HIS A 27 6.39 -3.81 9.97
CA HIS A 27 7.68 -3.55 10.61
C HIS A 27 8.47 -4.83 10.85
N SER A 28 9.76 -4.77 10.56
CA SER A 28 10.77 -5.79 10.83
C SER A 28 12.02 -5.15 11.38
N GLU A 29 12.83 -5.91 12.11
CA GLU A 29 14.10 -5.47 12.65
C GLU A 29 15.16 -6.57 12.58
N SER A 30 16.43 -6.17 12.61
CA SER A 30 17.57 -7.06 12.83
C SER A 30 18.48 -6.41 13.86
N GLN A 31 18.72 -7.11 14.98
CA GLN A 31 19.46 -6.62 16.13
C GLN A 31 20.63 -7.52 16.50
N GLY A 32 21.81 -6.94 16.66
CA GLY A 32 22.96 -7.57 17.24
C GLY A 32 23.30 -7.00 18.62
N THR A 33 24.04 -7.76 19.42
CA THR A 33 24.39 -7.41 20.81
C THR A 33 25.87 -7.55 21.05
N TYR A 34 26.47 -6.54 21.66
CA TYR A 34 27.82 -6.59 22.21
C TYR A 34 27.74 -6.58 23.74
N THR A 35 28.49 -7.43 24.40
CA THR A 35 28.55 -7.48 25.88
C THR A 35 30.00 -7.34 26.35
N ILE A 36 30.23 -6.34 27.19
CA ILE A 36 31.52 -6.21 27.90
C ILE A 36 31.58 -7.34 28.91
N THR A 37 32.70 -8.06 28.89
CA THR A 37 32.99 -9.15 29.84
C THR A 37 33.88 -8.64 30.97
N ASP A 38 34.15 -9.45 31.96
CA ASP A 38 35.08 -9.18 33.09
C ASP A 38 34.57 -8.18 34.14
N GLY A 39 33.27 -7.88 34.14
CA GLY A 39 32.64 -7.08 35.19
C GLY A 39 32.76 -5.57 34.99
N ALA A 40 33.26 -5.14 33.85
CA ALA A 40 33.23 -3.74 33.39
C ALA A 40 31.90 -3.41 32.69
N ASP A 41 31.59 -2.15 32.58
CA ASP A 41 30.44 -1.68 31.82
C ASP A 41 30.75 -0.36 31.05
N PHE A 42 29.79 0.07 30.19
CA PHE A 42 29.95 1.26 29.36
C PHE A 42 29.99 2.57 30.12
N SER A 43 29.80 2.57 31.45
CA SER A 43 29.96 3.75 32.31
C SER A 43 31.37 3.93 32.85
N ASP A 44 32.26 2.96 32.63
CA ASP A 44 33.61 2.99 33.22
C ASP A 44 34.57 3.90 32.42
N ASP A 45 34.41 4.02 31.11
CA ASP A 45 35.26 4.84 30.23
C ASP A 45 34.51 5.24 28.93
N PHE A 46 35.12 6.07 28.09
CA PHE A 46 34.66 6.35 26.76
C PHE A 46 34.88 5.19 25.81
N HIS A 47 33.83 4.82 25.09
CA HIS A 47 33.85 3.77 24.07
C HIS A 47 33.52 4.33 22.69
N THR A 48 34.06 3.72 21.65
CA THR A 48 33.81 4.08 20.27
C THR A 48 32.79 3.11 19.65
N PHE A 49 31.61 3.63 19.36
CA PHE A 49 30.58 2.90 18.61
C PHE A 49 30.68 3.28 17.14
N THR A 50 30.80 2.29 16.27
CA THR A 50 30.97 2.52 14.84
C THR A 50 29.91 1.77 14.07
N CYS A 51 29.27 2.44 13.12
CA CYS A 51 28.42 1.84 12.14
C CYS A 51 29.00 2.08 10.75
N ASP A 52 29.40 1.01 10.06
CA ASP A 52 29.85 1.04 8.67
C ASP A 52 28.65 0.75 7.77
N TRP A 53 28.18 1.78 7.08
CA TRP A 53 26.98 1.73 6.26
C TRP A 53 27.36 1.87 4.79
N GLU A 54 27.24 0.76 4.06
CA GLU A 54 27.46 0.69 2.62
C GLU A 54 26.17 0.24 1.91
N PRO A 55 26.03 0.51 0.61
CA PRO A 55 24.91 -0.09 -0.14
C PRO A 55 24.85 -1.59 0.05
N GLY A 56 23.72 -2.08 0.56
CA GLY A 56 23.47 -3.49 0.77
C GLY A 56 24.18 -4.15 1.95
N LYS A 57 24.86 -3.39 2.82
CA LYS A 57 25.49 -3.95 4.01
C LYS A 57 25.67 -2.90 5.10
N ILE A 58 25.32 -3.26 6.32
CA ILE A 58 25.56 -2.45 7.51
C ILE A 58 26.29 -3.30 8.54
N THR A 59 27.35 -2.76 9.16
CA THR A 59 28.20 -3.49 10.12
C THR A 59 28.45 -2.63 11.36
N TRP A 60 28.31 -3.22 12.54
CA TRP A 60 28.48 -2.54 13.83
C TRP A 60 29.72 -3.02 14.58
N TYR A 61 30.36 -2.05 15.24
CA TYR A 61 31.58 -2.28 16.02
C TYR A 61 31.51 -1.54 17.36
N VAL A 62 32.07 -2.13 18.40
CA VAL A 62 32.43 -1.46 19.64
C VAL A 62 33.96 -1.54 19.80
N ASP A 63 34.62 -0.38 19.95
CA ASP A 63 36.08 -0.26 20.07
C ASP A 63 36.84 -1.00 18.96
N GLY A 64 36.29 -1.02 17.76
CA GLY A 64 36.83 -1.68 16.59
C GLY A 64 36.56 -3.20 16.55
N VAL A 65 35.85 -3.77 17.51
CA VAL A 65 35.42 -5.18 17.50
C VAL A 65 34.05 -5.30 16.84
N LYS A 66 34.01 -5.99 15.68
CA LYS A 66 32.75 -6.29 14.99
C LYS A 66 31.88 -7.22 15.83
N TYR A 67 30.59 -6.88 15.98
CA TYR A 67 29.64 -7.71 16.70
C TYR A 67 28.35 -8.00 15.94
N HIS A 68 28.02 -7.19 14.94
CA HIS A 68 26.83 -7.40 14.12
C HIS A 68 27.09 -7.01 12.66
N GLU A 69 26.44 -7.68 11.72
CA GLU A 69 26.45 -7.35 10.30
C GLU A 69 25.12 -7.80 9.72
N GLU A 70 24.50 -6.93 8.94
CA GLU A 70 23.26 -7.25 8.24
C GLU A 70 23.35 -6.87 6.76
N SER A 71 22.79 -7.72 5.91
CA SER A 71 22.72 -7.53 4.44
C SER A 71 21.42 -8.04 3.84
N ASP A 72 20.50 -8.56 4.65
CA ASP A 72 19.22 -9.11 4.17
C ASP A 72 18.05 -8.36 4.80
N TRP A 73 17.59 -7.31 4.11
CA TRP A 73 16.39 -6.56 4.47
C TRP A 73 15.50 -6.30 3.27
N HIS A 74 14.29 -5.86 3.51
CA HIS A 74 13.35 -5.46 2.48
C HIS A 74 12.58 -4.24 2.91
N SER A 75 12.00 -3.55 1.98
CA SER A 75 11.09 -2.45 2.27
C SER A 75 9.90 -2.47 1.33
N THR A 76 8.76 -2.13 1.87
CA THR A 76 7.53 -1.93 1.11
C THR A 76 6.91 -0.61 1.51
N THR A 77 6.16 -0.01 0.60
CA THR A 77 5.34 1.17 0.90
C THR A 77 3.89 0.81 0.62
N VAL A 78 2.99 1.25 1.49
CA VAL A 78 1.56 1.01 1.28
C VAL A 78 1.16 1.50 -0.11
N GLY A 79 0.62 0.57 -0.92
CA GLY A 79 0.17 0.85 -2.27
C GLY A 79 1.25 0.92 -3.35
N GLN A 80 2.52 0.63 -3.04
CA GLN A 80 3.61 0.69 -4.02
C GLN A 80 4.42 -0.61 -4.17
N GLY A 81 4.06 -1.68 -3.45
CA GLY A 81 4.79 -2.94 -3.53
C GLY A 81 6.16 -2.92 -2.85
N THR A 82 7.05 -3.81 -3.28
CA THR A 82 8.40 -3.96 -2.72
C THR A 82 9.36 -2.97 -3.37
N LEU A 83 10.00 -2.14 -2.56
CA LEU A 83 11.01 -1.18 -3.01
C LEU A 83 12.30 -1.90 -3.41
N THR A 84 13.03 -1.31 -4.36
CA THR A 84 14.31 -1.85 -4.81
C THR A 84 15.33 -1.88 -3.68
N TYR A 85 15.97 -3.03 -3.48
CA TYR A 85 17.10 -3.15 -2.58
C TYR A 85 18.26 -2.21 -3.01
N PRO A 86 18.94 -1.51 -2.12
CA PRO A 86 18.92 -1.66 -0.65
C PRO A 86 17.99 -0.69 0.11
N ALA A 87 16.86 -0.28 -0.47
CA ALA A 87 15.88 0.51 0.28
C ALA A 87 15.44 -0.19 1.59
N PRO A 88 15.24 0.55 2.70
CA PRO A 88 15.19 2.01 2.83
C PRO A 88 16.55 2.67 3.11
N PHE A 89 17.64 1.90 3.18
CA PHE A 89 18.97 2.37 3.57
C PHE A 89 19.79 2.92 2.38
N ASP A 90 19.13 3.35 1.32
CA ASP A 90 19.67 4.01 0.13
C ASP A 90 19.23 5.48 0.03
N GLN A 91 18.71 6.03 1.14
CA GLN A 91 18.22 7.40 1.24
C GLN A 91 19.07 8.22 2.21
N PRO A 92 19.01 9.55 2.16
CA PRO A 92 19.62 10.40 3.18
C PRO A 92 19.01 10.16 4.55
N PHE A 93 19.87 10.03 5.57
CA PHE A 93 19.51 9.92 6.98
C PHE A 93 20.06 11.11 7.75
N TYR A 94 19.40 11.49 8.83
CA TYR A 94 19.90 12.48 9.79
C TYR A 94 20.29 11.77 11.09
N ILE A 95 21.23 12.38 11.82
CA ILE A 95 21.73 11.84 13.08
C ILE A 95 20.87 12.34 14.24
N ILE A 96 20.46 11.42 15.10
CA ILE A 96 19.79 11.72 16.36
C ILE A 96 20.71 11.26 17.50
N LEU A 97 20.91 12.15 18.49
CA LEU A 97 21.50 11.82 19.78
C LEU A 97 20.39 11.96 20.82
N ASN A 98 20.04 10.89 21.48
CA ASN A 98 18.88 10.81 22.34
C ASN A 98 19.19 10.09 23.67
N LEU A 99 18.51 10.54 24.73
CA LEU A 99 18.43 9.85 26.02
C LEU A 99 16.95 9.67 26.38
N ALA A 100 16.42 8.49 26.08
CA ALA A 100 15.03 8.17 26.36
C ALA A 100 14.81 7.81 27.83
N VAL A 101 13.67 8.19 28.38
CA VAL A 101 13.28 7.92 29.77
C VAL A 101 11.97 7.12 29.78
N GLY A 102 12.07 5.85 30.19
CA GLY A 102 10.93 4.94 30.18
C GLY A 102 10.64 4.34 28.81
N GLY A 103 9.56 3.58 28.71
CA GLY A 103 9.12 2.90 27.50
C GLY A 103 8.79 1.43 27.74
N SER A 104 8.22 0.78 26.72
CA SER A 104 7.81 -0.63 26.82
C SER A 104 8.98 -1.58 27.04
N TRP A 105 10.15 -1.27 26.48
CA TRP A 105 11.34 -2.08 26.57
C TRP A 105 12.06 -1.94 27.92
N VAL A 106 12.22 -0.69 28.41
CA VAL A 106 12.98 -0.41 29.64
C VAL A 106 12.09 -0.24 30.88
N GLY A 107 10.77 -0.20 30.72
CA GLY A 107 9.80 0.03 31.79
C GLY A 107 9.65 1.50 32.16
N ASN A 108 8.81 1.78 33.13
CA ASN A 108 8.56 3.15 33.59
C ASN A 108 9.63 3.63 34.58
N PRO A 109 10.02 4.91 34.55
CA PRO A 109 10.87 5.50 35.57
C PRO A 109 10.20 5.42 36.94
N ASN A 110 11.01 5.40 37.99
CA ASN A 110 10.55 5.36 39.37
C ASN A 110 11.37 6.32 40.26
N ASP A 111 11.12 6.35 41.55
CA ASP A 111 11.78 7.24 42.50
C ASP A 111 13.30 7.01 42.69
N LYS A 112 13.85 5.95 42.09
CA LYS A 112 15.28 5.68 42.03
C LYS A 112 15.91 6.15 40.71
N THR A 113 15.12 6.53 39.74
CA THR A 113 15.60 7.08 38.47
C THR A 113 16.21 8.45 38.76
N SER A 114 17.50 8.60 38.57
CA SER A 114 18.23 9.85 38.83
C SER A 114 19.27 10.09 37.77
N PHE A 115 19.39 11.34 37.35
CA PHE A 115 20.42 11.85 36.43
C PHE A 115 21.49 12.69 37.15
N GLU A 116 21.39 12.79 38.48
CA GLU A 116 22.40 13.50 39.30
C GLU A 116 23.69 12.69 39.33
N ASN A 117 24.79 13.32 38.92
CA ASN A 117 26.15 12.73 38.84
C ASN A 117 26.31 11.55 37.85
N ASN A 118 25.37 11.34 36.95
CA ASN A 118 25.44 10.35 35.87
C ASN A 118 25.18 11.01 34.52
N PRO A 119 26.11 11.86 34.03
CA PRO A 119 25.94 12.50 32.72
C PRO A 119 26.09 11.47 31.59
N TYR A 120 25.31 11.64 30.54
CA TYR A 120 25.56 11.01 29.25
C TYR A 120 26.54 11.90 28.49
N GLU A 121 27.80 11.49 28.35
CA GLU A 121 28.86 12.30 27.77
C GLU A 121 29.20 11.82 26.36
N ILE A 122 29.30 12.78 25.43
CA ILE A 122 29.68 12.53 24.04
C ILE A 122 30.93 13.36 23.73
N ASP A 123 32.04 12.69 23.44
CA ASP A 123 33.28 13.37 23.09
C ASP A 123 33.26 13.87 21.64
N TYR A 124 32.86 13.00 20.70
CA TYR A 124 32.75 13.38 19.29
C TYR A 124 31.73 12.54 18.53
N VAL A 125 31.22 13.13 17.43
CA VAL A 125 30.52 12.45 16.35
C VAL A 125 31.28 12.74 15.06
N ARG A 126 31.62 11.71 14.29
CA ARG A 126 32.33 11.83 13.02
C ARG A 126 31.64 11.02 11.95
N VAL A 127 31.49 11.64 10.77
CA VAL A 127 30.95 11.01 9.57
C VAL A 127 32.01 11.04 8.49
N TYR A 128 32.24 9.90 7.88
CA TYR A 128 33.13 9.75 6.74
C TYR A 128 32.34 9.21 5.55
N GLN A 129 32.78 9.58 4.36
CA GLN A 129 32.17 9.11 3.11
C GLN A 129 33.27 8.75 2.12
N LYS A 130 33.07 7.65 1.40
CA LYS A 130 33.92 7.26 0.26
C LYS A 130 33.65 8.19 -0.93
N ASP A 131 34.62 8.31 -1.82
CA ASP A 131 34.48 9.09 -3.08
C ASP A 131 33.40 8.47 -4.00
N SER A 132 33.15 7.16 -3.89
CA SER A 132 32.13 6.46 -4.65
C SER A 132 31.75 5.15 -3.96
N TYR A 133 30.55 4.66 -4.25
CA TYR A 133 30.04 3.37 -3.81
C TYR A 133 29.59 2.55 -5.03
N ASN A 134 29.60 1.22 -4.89
CA ASN A 134 28.89 0.36 -5.82
C ASN A 134 27.41 0.35 -5.40
N GLU A 135 26.55 1.03 -6.15
CA GLU A 135 25.12 1.09 -5.90
C GLU A 135 24.36 -0.06 -6.59
N ASP A 136 25.01 -0.81 -7.50
CA ASP A 136 24.41 -1.98 -8.15
C ASP A 136 24.58 -3.21 -7.25
N VAL A 137 23.85 -3.20 -6.14
CA VAL A 137 23.81 -4.28 -5.15
C VAL A 137 22.47 -5.01 -5.23
N LYS A 138 22.52 -6.31 -4.98
CA LYS A 138 21.30 -7.15 -4.97
C LYS A 138 21.12 -7.73 -3.59
N ARG A 139 19.88 -7.83 -3.19
CA ARG A 139 19.51 -8.55 -1.96
C ARG A 139 20.07 -9.98 -2.04
N PRO A 140 20.70 -10.48 -0.96
CA PRO A 140 21.11 -11.87 -0.93
C PRO A 140 19.91 -12.79 -1.24
N VAL A 141 20.08 -13.64 -2.24
CA VAL A 141 19.07 -14.66 -2.56
C VAL A 141 19.30 -15.83 -1.60
N LYS A 142 18.40 -15.98 -0.64
CA LYS A 142 18.34 -17.20 0.16
C LYS A 142 17.81 -18.29 -0.78
N GLU A 143 18.64 -19.25 -1.15
CA GLU A 143 18.18 -20.41 -1.91
C GLU A 143 17.14 -21.16 -1.07
N VAL A 144 15.90 -21.13 -1.53
CA VAL A 144 14.80 -21.84 -0.88
C VAL A 144 14.74 -23.23 -1.47
N THR A 145 15.12 -24.23 -0.69
CA THR A 145 14.94 -25.63 -1.08
C THR A 145 13.56 -26.11 -0.66
N LEU A 146 12.69 -26.30 -1.64
CA LEU A 146 11.35 -26.83 -1.42
C LEU A 146 11.39 -28.36 -1.25
N ARG A 147 10.82 -28.88 -0.16
CA ARG A 147 10.69 -30.34 0.00
C ARG A 147 9.66 -30.93 -0.98
N ASN A 148 9.84 -32.18 -1.33
CA ASN A 148 8.89 -32.90 -2.18
C ASN A 148 7.66 -33.34 -1.36
N PRO A 149 6.47 -33.48 -2.00
CA PRO A 149 5.33 -34.10 -1.37
C PRO A 149 5.53 -35.60 -1.16
N ASP A 150 4.60 -36.25 -0.46
CA ASP A 150 4.54 -37.70 -0.38
C ASP A 150 4.17 -38.35 -1.75
N ALA A 151 4.04 -39.70 -1.77
CA ALA A 151 3.74 -40.44 -2.99
C ALA A 151 2.35 -40.09 -3.60
N ASP A 152 1.44 -39.55 -2.79
CA ASP A 152 0.10 -39.12 -3.22
C ASP A 152 0.03 -37.65 -3.58
N GLY A 153 1.16 -36.95 -3.56
CA GLY A 153 1.27 -35.52 -3.86
C GLY A 153 0.87 -34.63 -2.70
N ASN A 154 0.75 -35.15 -1.47
CA ASN A 154 0.39 -34.41 -0.29
C ASN A 154 1.64 -33.82 0.40
N TYR A 155 1.57 -32.54 0.78
CA TYR A 155 2.60 -31.86 1.56
C TYR A 155 2.34 -31.95 3.07
N ILE A 156 1.16 -32.40 3.51
CA ILE A 156 0.84 -32.57 4.93
C ILE A 156 1.39 -33.91 5.41
N ASN A 157 2.19 -33.86 6.47
CA ASN A 157 2.63 -35.05 7.20
C ASN A 157 1.52 -35.52 8.14
N ASN A 158 1.32 -36.84 8.22
CA ASN A 158 0.28 -37.46 9.08
C ASN A 158 -1.11 -36.81 8.93
N GLY A 159 -1.49 -36.43 7.70
CA GLY A 159 -2.77 -35.78 7.42
C GLY A 159 -3.97 -36.70 7.59
N ASP A 160 -3.79 -38.04 7.53
CA ASP A 160 -4.81 -39.06 7.82
C ASP A 160 -4.87 -39.40 9.32
N PHE A 161 -4.03 -38.78 10.17
CA PHE A 161 -3.92 -39.03 11.59
C PHE A 161 -3.79 -40.51 11.97
N SER A 162 -3.12 -41.28 11.13
CA SER A 162 -2.89 -42.74 11.39
C SER A 162 -1.82 -42.94 12.46
N ALA A 163 -0.89 -42.02 12.64
CA ALA A 163 0.13 -42.04 13.67
C ALA A 163 -0.28 -41.14 14.84
N LYS A 164 -0.02 -41.63 16.07
CA LYS A 164 -0.04 -40.80 17.27
C LYS A 164 1.29 -40.08 17.38
N GLU A 165 1.26 -38.79 17.73
CA GLU A 165 2.43 -37.95 17.86
C GLU A 165 2.31 -37.00 19.06
N ASP A 166 3.42 -36.42 19.47
CA ASP A 166 3.45 -35.36 20.47
C ASP A 166 3.04 -34.03 19.80
N LEU A 167 1.91 -33.48 20.23
CA LEU A 167 1.35 -32.24 19.69
C LEU A 167 1.95 -30.99 20.35
N SER A 168 2.95 -31.12 21.23
CA SER A 168 3.66 -30.01 21.86
C SER A 168 4.92 -29.63 21.12
N ASP A 169 5.46 -30.50 20.26
CA ASP A 169 6.62 -30.22 19.42
C ASP A 169 6.20 -29.73 18.00
N GLU A 170 7.14 -29.49 17.12
CA GLU A 170 6.93 -29.02 15.76
C GLU A 170 7.30 -30.08 14.70
N THR A 171 7.35 -31.36 15.09
CA THR A 171 7.75 -32.43 14.16
C THR A 171 6.78 -32.57 12.98
N ASN A 172 5.47 -32.53 13.26
CA ASN A 172 4.42 -32.46 12.24
C ASN A 172 3.32 -31.49 12.69
N TRP A 173 2.36 -31.99 13.50
CA TRP A 173 1.28 -31.15 14.02
C TRP A 173 1.64 -30.57 15.39
N LYS A 174 1.45 -29.25 15.53
CA LYS A 174 1.56 -28.54 16.80
C LYS A 174 0.21 -28.03 17.24
N PHE A 175 -0.11 -28.24 18.51
CA PHE A 175 -1.30 -27.69 19.14
C PHE A 175 -0.91 -26.57 20.12
N ILE A 176 -1.55 -25.41 19.99
CA ILE A 176 -1.20 -24.19 20.71
C ILE A 176 -2.44 -23.65 21.42
N THR A 177 -2.27 -23.23 22.68
CA THR A 177 -3.25 -22.43 23.43
C THR A 177 -2.58 -21.14 23.93
N ALA A 178 -3.26 -20.02 23.81
CA ALA A 178 -2.76 -18.69 24.19
C ALA A 178 -3.94 -17.77 24.54
N LEU A 179 -3.66 -16.57 25.04
CA LEU A 179 -4.64 -15.48 25.19
C LEU A 179 -5.97 -15.95 25.84
N GLU A 180 -5.86 -16.56 27.02
CA GLU A 180 -6.97 -17.15 27.80
C GLU A 180 -7.65 -18.36 27.15
N GLY A 181 -7.17 -18.84 26.03
CA GLY A 181 -7.64 -20.10 25.43
C GLY A 181 -7.19 -21.30 26.27
N ASP A 182 -8.09 -22.26 26.48
CA ASP A 182 -7.81 -23.52 27.19
C ASP A 182 -8.50 -24.67 26.44
N ALA A 183 -7.70 -25.58 25.93
CA ALA A 183 -8.18 -26.74 25.16
C ALA A 183 -7.16 -27.87 25.20
N LYS A 184 -7.60 -29.07 24.78
CA LYS A 184 -6.74 -30.26 24.64
C LYS A 184 -6.97 -30.88 23.27
N ALA A 185 -5.89 -31.28 22.62
CA ALA A 185 -5.94 -32.03 21.38
C ALA A 185 -5.46 -33.48 21.59
N SER A 186 -6.01 -34.39 20.82
CA SER A 186 -5.60 -35.81 20.80
C SER A 186 -5.90 -36.46 19.46
N ILE A 187 -5.07 -37.44 19.08
CA ILE A 187 -5.28 -38.24 17.87
C ILE A 187 -5.82 -39.64 18.29
N ASP A 188 -7.04 -39.95 17.87
CA ASP A 188 -7.67 -41.24 18.05
C ASP A 188 -8.46 -41.66 16.80
N ASN A 189 -8.34 -42.92 16.41
CA ASN A 189 -9.09 -43.50 15.29
C ASN A 189 -9.00 -42.66 14.00
N LYS A 190 -7.80 -42.27 13.63
CA LYS A 190 -7.52 -41.42 12.45
C LYS A 190 -8.27 -40.09 12.46
N THR A 191 -8.46 -39.53 13.63
CA THR A 191 -9.13 -38.23 13.81
C THR A 191 -8.40 -37.41 14.85
N MET A 192 -8.10 -36.18 14.50
CA MET A 192 -7.68 -35.14 15.44
C MET A 192 -8.93 -34.62 16.16
N THR A 193 -8.94 -34.72 17.47
CA THR A 193 -10.02 -34.21 18.31
C THR A 193 -9.51 -33.04 19.14
N VAL A 194 -10.18 -31.89 19.05
CA VAL A 194 -9.89 -30.72 19.87
C VAL A 194 -11.07 -30.47 20.81
N LYS A 195 -10.78 -30.51 22.13
CA LYS A 195 -11.75 -30.27 23.21
C LYS A 195 -11.43 -28.92 23.84
N THR A 196 -12.28 -27.93 23.60
CA THR A 196 -12.11 -26.56 24.08
C THR A 196 -12.85 -26.37 25.39
N THR A 197 -12.15 -25.87 26.42
CA THR A 197 -12.73 -25.50 27.73
C THR A 197 -12.99 -23.99 27.78
N LYS A 198 -12.09 -23.18 27.16
CA LYS A 198 -12.22 -21.74 27.00
C LYS A 198 -11.78 -21.36 25.59
N ALA A 199 -12.59 -20.55 24.93
CA ALA A 199 -12.30 -20.13 23.56
C ALA A 199 -11.16 -19.09 23.45
N GLY A 200 -10.86 -18.35 24.53
CA GLY A 200 -9.90 -17.26 24.49
C GLY A 200 -10.46 -15.98 23.87
N THR A 201 -9.59 -15.00 23.64
CA THR A 201 -9.96 -13.66 23.14
C THR A 201 -9.79 -13.50 21.65
N GLU A 202 -8.93 -14.30 21.02
CA GLU A 202 -8.60 -14.26 19.60
C GLU A 202 -8.90 -15.60 18.93
N ASP A 203 -9.10 -15.61 17.63
CA ASP A 203 -9.37 -16.83 16.86
C ASP A 203 -8.22 -17.86 16.97
N TYR A 204 -6.97 -17.39 17.04
CA TYR A 204 -5.78 -18.20 17.25
C TYR A 204 -5.50 -18.53 18.73
N SER A 205 -6.37 -18.15 19.67
CA SER A 205 -6.24 -18.55 21.09
C SER A 205 -6.31 -20.07 21.30
N VAL A 206 -6.90 -20.81 20.38
CA VAL A 206 -6.87 -22.27 20.29
C VAL A 206 -6.54 -22.61 18.84
N GLN A 207 -5.37 -23.19 18.60
CA GLN A 207 -4.85 -23.36 17.26
C GLN A 207 -4.20 -24.73 17.06
N LEU A 208 -4.47 -25.35 15.89
CA LEU A 208 -3.76 -26.52 15.40
C LEU A 208 -3.03 -26.15 14.12
N VAL A 209 -1.73 -26.42 14.06
CA VAL A 209 -0.91 -25.97 12.92
C VAL A 209 0.01 -27.07 12.41
N GLN A 210 0.37 -26.97 11.14
CA GLN A 210 1.49 -27.67 10.56
C GLN A 210 2.33 -26.70 9.74
N ALA A 211 3.61 -26.53 10.10
CA ALA A 211 4.59 -25.68 9.44
C ALA A 211 5.40 -26.44 8.36
N ASP A 212 6.45 -25.81 7.86
CA ASP A 212 7.36 -26.34 6.83
C ASP A 212 6.66 -26.78 5.54
N LEU A 213 5.57 -26.11 5.17
CA LEU A 213 4.85 -26.36 3.93
C LEU A 213 5.50 -25.57 2.79
N PRO A 214 5.99 -26.27 1.74
CA PRO A 214 6.65 -25.61 0.62
C PRO A 214 5.62 -25.06 -0.37
N PHE A 215 5.71 -23.77 -0.68
CA PHE A 215 4.90 -23.13 -1.69
C PHE A 215 5.79 -22.50 -2.76
N GLU A 216 5.56 -22.85 -4.02
CA GLU A 216 6.29 -22.36 -5.18
C GLU A 216 5.52 -21.18 -5.81
N LYS A 217 6.24 -20.07 -6.07
CA LYS A 217 5.64 -18.89 -6.75
C LYS A 217 4.99 -19.30 -8.07
N GLY A 218 3.78 -18.85 -8.32
CA GLY A 218 3.01 -19.10 -9.54
C GLY A 218 2.23 -20.43 -9.55
N ALA A 219 2.58 -21.37 -8.66
CA ALA A 219 1.86 -22.64 -8.57
C ALA A 219 0.52 -22.50 -7.86
N THR A 220 -0.44 -23.37 -8.18
CA THR A 220 -1.75 -23.42 -7.53
C THR A 220 -1.83 -24.61 -6.58
N TYR A 221 -2.33 -24.37 -5.39
CA TYR A 221 -2.48 -25.36 -4.33
C TYR A 221 -3.93 -25.54 -3.93
N GLN A 222 -4.26 -26.76 -3.50
CA GLN A 222 -5.56 -27.09 -2.92
C GLN A 222 -5.36 -27.57 -1.48
N VAL A 223 -6.08 -26.98 -0.55
CA VAL A 223 -6.25 -27.41 0.84
C VAL A 223 -7.55 -28.20 0.91
N GLN A 224 -7.50 -29.44 1.39
CA GLN A 224 -8.70 -30.26 1.61
C GLN A 224 -8.62 -30.95 2.96
N PHE A 225 -9.75 -31.01 3.65
CA PHE A 225 -9.88 -31.74 4.93
C PHE A 225 -11.33 -32.13 5.18
N ASP A 226 -11.52 -33.16 6.01
CA ASP A 226 -12.83 -33.49 6.56
C ASP A 226 -12.93 -32.92 7.97
N ALA A 227 -14.05 -32.29 8.30
CA ALA A 227 -14.30 -31.80 9.65
C ALA A 227 -15.78 -31.85 10.05
N TYR A 228 -16.04 -31.90 11.36
CA TYR A 228 -17.34 -31.75 12.00
C TYR A 228 -17.13 -31.30 13.46
N ALA A 229 -18.22 -30.95 14.14
CA ALA A 229 -18.16 -30.58 15.54
C ALA A 229 -19.23 -31.28 16.36
N SER A 230 -19.15 -31.28 17.69
CA SER A 230 -20.16 -31.85 18.58
C SER A 230 -21.46 -31.03 18.63
N ALA A 231 -21.43 -29.77 18.21
CA ALA A 231 -22.55 -28.86 17.94
C ALA A 231 -22.11 -27.87 16.87
N ASP A 232 -23.09 -27.25 16.20
CA ASP A 232 -22.79 -26.25 15.15
C ASP A 232 -21.90 -25.13 15.69
N ARG A 233 -20.81 -24.85 14.98
CA ARG A 233 -19.84 -23.79 15.31
C ARG A 233 -18.99 -23.39 14.11
N GLU A 234 -18.28 -22.29 14.26
CA GLU A 234 -17.32 -21.79 13.29
C GLU A 234 -15.87 -22.17 13.65
N MET A 235 -15.03 -22.30 12.61
CA MET A 235 -13.58 -22.51 12.71
C MET A 235 -12.90 -21.74 11.58
N GLY A 236 -11.85 -20.98 11.90
CA GLY A 236 -11.01 -20.33 10.90
C GLY A 236 -10.02 -21.30 10.26
N VAL A 237 -9.73 -21.15 8.97
CA VAL A 237 -8.69 -21.89 8.25
C VAL A 237 -7.84 -20.94 7.43
N ASP A 238 -6.52 -20.99 7.61
CA ASP A 238 -5.55 -20.11 6.96
C ASP A 238 -4.37 -20.90 6.41
N VAL A 239 -3.73 -20.33 5.37
CA VAL A 239 -2.36 -20.68 4.99
C VAL A 239 -1.52 -19.40 5.09
N LYS A 240 -0.53 -19.42 5.99
CA LYS A 240 0.25 -18.24 6.35
C LYS A 240 1.75 -18.44 6.19
N ALA A 241 2.47 -17.34 6.23
CA ALA A 241 3.91 -17.21 6.12
C ALA A 241 4.53 -16.79 7.46
N PRO A 242 4.97 -17.71 8.35
CA PRO A 242 5.56 -17.34 9.63
C PRO A 242 6.78 -16.42 9.51
N ASP A 243 7.66 -16.67 8.54
CA ASP A 243 8.88 -15.90 8.30
C ASP A 243 8.62 -14.50 7.69
N TYR A 244 7.38 -14.21 7.30
CA TYR A 244 6.96 -12.96 6.66
C TYR A 244 5.82 -12.27 7.42
N GLY A 245 5.90 -12.28 8.75
CA GLY A 245 4.92 -11.61 9.63
C GLY A 245 3.52 -12.22 9.55
N TYR A 246 3.43 -13.53 9.34
CA TYR A 246 2.16 -14.27 9.21
C TYR A 246 1.25 -13.76 8.08
N LYS A 247 1.83 -13.22 7.02
CA LYS A 247 1.11 -12.87 5.79
C LYS A 247 0.31 -14.08 5.30
N SER A 248 -0.91 -13.83 4.84
CA SER A 248 -1.77 -14.89 4.28
C SER A 248 -1.40 -15.20 2.81
N TYR A 249 -1.19 -16.48 2.50
CA TYR A 249 -1.09 -17.00 1.14
C TYR A 249 -2.45 -17.43 0.59
N MET A 250 -3.33 -17.91 1.47
CA MET A 250 -4.73 -18.19 1.18
C MET A 250 -5.59 -17.20 1.98
N PRO A 251 -6.60 -16.55 1.38
CA PRO A 251 -7.55 -15.74 2.14
C PRO A 251 -8.16 -16.53 3.30
N HIS A 252 -8.37 -15.87 4.44
CA HIS A 252 -9.00 -16.46 5.61
C HIS A 252 -10.35 -17.10 5.27
N GLN A 253 -10.61 -18.31 5.75
CA GLN A 253 -11.83 -19.03 5.53
C GLN A 253 -12.57 -19.28 6.86
N ASP A 254 -13.76 -18.72 7.01
CA ASP A 254 -14.67 -19.03 8.10
C ASP A 254 -15.49 -20.28 7.75
N VAL A 255 -15.13 -21.40 8.36
CA VAL A 255 -15.73 -22.71 8.08
C VAL A 255 -16.86 -22.99 9.05
N GLN A 256 -18.08 -23.14 8.53
CA GLN A 256 -19.24 -23.52 9.33
C GLN A 256 -19.26 -25.04 9.55
N LEU A 257 -18.94 -25.48 10.76
CA LEU A 257 -18.98 -26.88 11.16
C LEU A 257 -20.36 -27.24 11.69
N THR A 258 -20.87 -28.41 11.24
CA THR A 258 -22.09 -29.01 11.78
C THR A 258 -21.76 -30.31 12.50
N THR A 259 -22.77 -30.97 13.05
CA THR A 259 -22.63 -32.31 13.67
C THR A 259 -22.41 -33.41 12.64
N LYS A 260 -22.46 -33.12 11.35
CA LYS A 260 -22.23 -34.07 10.27
C LYS A 260 -20.85 -33.83 9.68
N LYS A 261 -20.08 -34.89 9.50
CA LYS A 261 -18.80 -34.85 8.81
C LYS A 261 -18.97 -34.35 7.37
N GLN A 262 -18.21 -33.34 7.01
CA GLN A 262 -18.17 -32.73 5.67
C GLN A 262 -16.74 -32.60 5.20
N THR A 263 -16.55 -32.61 3.88
CA THR A 263 -15.28 -32.32 3.23
C THR A 263 -15.27 -30.86 2.78
N TYR A 264 -14.24 -30.13 3.17
CA TYR A 264 -14.00 -28.74 2.79
C TYR A 264 -12.80 -28.69 1.84
N THR A 265 -12.90 -27.84 0.82
CA THR A 265 -11.87 -27.72 -0.22
C THR A 265 -11.69 -26.26 -0.59
N TYR A 266 -10.45 -25.77 -0.52
CA TYR A 266 -10.06 -24.41 -0.87
C TYR A 266 -8.90 -24.45 -1.83
N THR A 267 -8.84 -23.50 -2.75
CA THR A 267 -7.79 -23.41 -3.74
C THR A 267 -7.20 -22.01 -3.73
N PHE A 268 -5.88 -21.89 -3.78
CA PHE A 268 -5.21 -20.62 -3.89
C PHE A 268 -3.99 -20.73 -4.83
N LYS A 269 -3.63 -19.61 -5.47
CA LYS A 269 -2.42 -19.46 -6.24
C LYS A 269 -1.37 -18.76 -5.39
N MET A 270 -0.15 -19.28 -5.35
CA MET A 270 0.96 -18.64 -4.66
C MET A 270 1.45 -17.43 -5.47
N GLY A 271 1.01 -16.23 -5.09
CA GLY A 271 1.42 -14.98 -5.74
C GLY A 271 2.78 -14.46 -5.28
N ASP A 272 3.18 -14.81 -4.07
CA ASP A 272 4.43 -14.36 -3.45
C ASP A 272 5.65 -15.17 -3.91
N ALA A 273 6.84 -14.76 -3.47
CA ALA A 273 8.06 -15.55 -3.67
C ALA A 273 7.92 -16.93 -3.06
N SER A 274 8.63 -17.92 -3.65
CA SER A 274 8.63 -19.28 -3.12
C SER A 274 9.06 -19.32 -1.68
N ASP A 275 8.34 -20.08 -0.86
CA ASP A 275 8.56 -20.23 0.58
C ASP A 275 8.64 -21.70 0.97
N ALA A 276 9.63 -22.06 1.80
CA ALA A 276 9.78 -23.43 2.32
C ALA A 276 9.07 -23.63 3.67
N ASN A 277 8.67 -22.54 4.33
CA ASN A 277 8.11 -22.54 5.68
C ASN A 277 6.70 -21.95 5.74
N GLY A 278 5.87 -22.23 4.74
CA GLY A 278 4.44 -21.93 4.83
C GLY A 278 3.78 -22.76 5.92
N ARG A 279 2.64 -22.30 6.46
CA ARG A 279 1.95 -22.93 7.58
C ARG A 279 0.43 -23.02 7.35
N LEU A 280 -0.13 -24.23 7.44
CA LEU A 280 -1.57 -24.44 7.54
C LEU A 280 -2.01 -24.24 8.99
N GLU A 281 -3.06 -23.46 9.20
CA GLU A 281 -3.62 -23.14 10.51
C GLU A 281 -5.11 -23.45 10.58
N TYR A 282 -5.54 -24.08 11.67
CA TYR A 282 -6.94 -24.19 12.09
C TYR A 282 -7.12 -23.34 13.34
N ASN A 283 -7.89 -22.28 13.25
CA ASN A 283 -8.12 -21.27 14.29
C ASN A 283 -9.50 -21.48 14.91
N MET A 284 -9.53 -21.88 16.18
CA MET A 284 -10.72 -22.40 16.87
C MET A 284 -11.10 -21.57 18.10
N GLY A 285 -10.35 -20.49 18.38
CA GLY A 285 -10.61 -19.56 19.48
C GLY A 285 -11.67 -18.52 19.14
N ALA A 286 -12.06 -17.70 20.12
CA ALA A 286 -12.94 -16.52 20.06
C ALA A 286 -14.23 -16.62 19.18
N LYS A 287 -14.59 -17.81 18.70
CA LYS A 287 -15.76 -18.04 17.82
C LYS A 287 -17.07 -18.33 18.60
N GLY A 288 -17.16 -17.90 19.86
CA GLY A 288 -18.38 -17.99 20.69
C GLY A 288 -18.82 -19.40 21.07
N SER A 289 -18.05 -20.44 20.77
CA SER A 289 -18.40 -21.83 21.02
C SER A 289 -17.21 -22.63 21.55
N THR A 290 -17.49 -23.57 22.46
CA THR A 290 -16.52 -24.54 22.99
C THR A 290 -16.85 -25.96 22.54
N ALA A 291 -17.74 -26.16 21.56
CA ALA A 291 -18.05 -27.49 21.03
C ALA A 291 -16.78 -28.18 20.51
N ASP A 292 -16.65 -29.49 20.78
CA ASP A 292 -15.53 -30.31 20.34
C ASP A 292 -15.44 -30.31 18.81
N ILE A 293 -14.22 -30.18 18.28
CA ILE A 293 -13.94 -30.24 16.84
C ILE A 293 -13.21 -31.52 16.49
N TYR A 294 -13.58 -32.08 15.35
CA TYR A 294 -13.01 -33.31 14.80
C TYR A 294 -12.51 -33.05 13.40
N ILE A 295 -11.22 -33.30 13.12
CA ILE A 295 -10.55 -33.07 11.82
C ILE A 295 -9.91 -34.37 11.36
N SER A 296 -10.02 -34.70 10.07
CA SER A 296 -9.42 -35.89 9.45
C SER A 296 -9.12 -35.63 7.96
N ASN A 297 -8.33 -36.52 7.33
CA ASN A 297 -8.02 -36.51 5.91
C ASN A 297 -7.53 -35.16 5.37
N VAL A 298 -6.57 -34.56 6.09
CA VAL A 298 -6.00 -33.26 5.72
C VAL A 298 -4.98 -33.44 4.59
N SER A 299 -5.10 -32.63 3.56
CA SER A 299 -4.13 -32.58 2.48
C SER A 299 -3.91 -31.16 1.97
N VAL A 300 -2.67 -30.88 1.60
CA VAL A 300 -2.27 -29.72 0.78
C VAL A 300 -1.55 -30.27 -0.44
N LYS A 301 -2.09 -30.03 -1.60
CA LYS A 301 -1.55 -30.58 -2.87
C LYS A 301 -1.35 -29.47 -3.89
N LYS A 302 -0.25 -29.53 -4.63
CA LYS A 302 -0.07 -28.68 -5.80
C LYS A 302 -0.94 -29.23 -6.94
N THR A 303 -1.88 -28.43 -7.42
CA THR A 303 -2.85 -28.83 -8.46
C THR A 303 -2.51 -28.26 -9.83
N LYS A 304 -1.69 -27.21 -9.88
CA LYS A 304 -1.16 -26.63 -11.12
C LYS A 304 0.26 -26.20 -10.87
N GLU A 305 1.16 -26.57 -11.78
CA GLU A 305 2.55 -26.11 -11.79
C GLU A 305 2.61 -24.61 -12.11
N ALA A 306 3.65 -23.94 -11.64
CA ALA A 306 3.95 -22.58 -12.06
C ALA A 306 4.20 -22.53 -13.58
N ASP A 307 3.59 -21.59 -14.25
CA ASP A 307 3.87 -21.30 -15.65
C ASP A 307 4.99 -20.24 -15.72
N PRO A 308 6.21 -20.59 -16.17
CA PRO A 308 7.31 -19.63 -16.23
C PRO A 308 7.08 -18.51 -17.27
N ASN A 309 6.08 -18.65 -18.14
CA ASN A 309 5.69 -17.64 -19.13
C ASN A 309 4.42 -16.88 -18.74
N GLU A 310 3.84 -17.19 -17.57
CA GLU A 310 2.64 -16.49 -17.11
C GLU A 310 3.01 -15.04 -16.81
N LYS A 311 2.40 -14.12 -17.54
CA LYS A 311 2.49 -12.69 -17.22
C LYS A 311 1.65 -12.44 -15.98
N GLU A 312 2.22 -11.71 -15.01
CA GLU A 312 1.42 -11.19 -13.90
C GLU A 312 0.36 -10.25 -14.46
N GLU A 313 -0.90 -10.56 -14.19
CA GLU A 313 -2.00 -9.68 -14.52
C GLU A 313 -1.87 -8.42 -13.66
N LYS A 314 -1.79 -7.26 -14.31
CA LYS A 314 -1.69 -6.00 -13.61
C LYS A 314 -3.07 -5.63 -13.06
N THR A 315 -3.10 -5.25 -11.79
CA THR A 315 -4.29 -4.74 -11.10
C THR A 315 -4.05 -3.32 -10.65
N VAL A 316 -5.07 -2.62 -10.18
CA VAL A 316 -4.88 -1.32 -9.54
C VAL A 316 -4.06 -1.48 -8.26
N LEU A 317 -3.12 -0.58 -8.00
CA LEU A 317 -2.33 -0.58 -6.77
C LEU A 317 -3.21 -0.16 -5.58
N ALA A 318 -2.84 -0.58 -4.37
CA ALA A 318 -3.61 -0.30 -3.15
C ALA A 318 -3.82 1.21 -2.86
N ASN A 319 -3.00 2.10 -3.45
CA ASN A 319 -3.18 3.55 -3.41
C ASN A 319 -4.10 4.08 -4.53
N GLY A 320 -4.70 3.20 -5.32
CA GLY A 320 -5.58 3.54 -6.44
C GLY A 320 -4.86 3.95 -7.72
N ASN A 321 -3.52 3.82 -7.79
CA ASN A 321 -2.76 4.13 -9.00
C ASN A 321 -2.72 2.92 -9.94
N TYR A 322 -2.93 3.16 -11.23
CA TYR A 322 -2.81 2.15 -12.30
C TYR A 322 -1.40 2.12 -12.90
N VAL A 323 -0.59 3.16 -12.65
CA VAL A 323 0.82 3.22 -13.07
C VAL A 323 1.69 2.59 -12.00
N TYR A 324 2.44 1.58 -12.38
CA TYR A 324 3.42 0.91 -11.53
C TYR A 324 4.71 1.72 -11.46
N ASN A 325 5.36 1.72 -10.31
CA ASN A 325 6.65 2.40 -10.11
C ASN A 325 6.68 3.85 -10.64
N GLY A 326 5.61 4.61 -10.42
CA GLY A 326 5.50 6.01 -10.86
C GLY A 326 6.44 6.97 -10.12
N SER A 327 6.98 6.55 -8.97
CA SER A 327 7.97 7.27 -8.15
C SER A 327 9.40 6.75 -8.33
N PHE A 328 9.63 5.82 -9.25
CA PHE A 328 10.95 5.28 -9.62
C PHE A 328 11.74 4.65 -8.45
N GLN A 329 11.06 3.86 -7.62
CA GLN A 329 11.66 3.21 -6.47
C GLN A 329 11.89 1.70 -6.67
N GLU A 330 11.36 1.10 -7.75
CA GLU A 330 11.27 -0.34 -7.92
C GLU A 330 12.06 -0.88 -9.12
N GLY A 331 12.50 -2.14 -9.04
CA GLY A 331 13.09 -2.89 -10.11
C GLY A 331 14.57 -2.60 -10.37
N ASP A 332 15.15 -3.26 -11.37
CA ASP A 332 16.54 -3.06 -11.76
C ASP A 332 16.77 -1.60 -12.18
N LYS A 333 17.82 -0.97 -11.65
CA LYS A 333 18.12 0.46 -11.83
C LYS A 333 16.95 1.39 -11.52
N HIS A 334 16.01 0.96 -10.65
CA HIS A 334 14.79 1.69 -10.29
C HIS A 334 13.83 1.93 -11.47
N LEU A 335 13.97 1.16 -12.54
CA LEU A 335 13.14 1.26 -13.75
C LEU A 335 12.17 0.08 -13.90
N GLY A 336 11.88 -0.64 -12.83
CA GLY A 336 10.91 -1.72 -12.84
C GLY A 336 9.59 -1.28 -13.46
N TYR A 337 8.98 -2.15 -14.24
CA TYR A 337 7.74 -1.94 -15.01
C TYR A 337 7.84 -0.95 -16.19
N TRP A 338 8.91 -0.16 -16.32
CA TRP A 338 9.08 0.79 -17.40
C TRP A 338 9.90 0.22 -18.57
N ASN A 339 9.32 0.23 -19.74
CA ASN A 339 10.02 -0.01 -21.00
C ASN A 339 10.58 1.31 -21.53
N ILE A 340 11.91 1.37 -21.73
CA ILE A 340 12.59 2.57 -22.24
C ILE A 340 13.02 2.31 -23.67
N SER A 341 12.63 3.17 -24.60
CA SER A 341 12.98 3.09 -26.02
C SER A 341 13.58 4.41 -26.52
N ASN A 342 14.30 4.33 -27.65
CA ASN A 342 15.02 5.44 -28.29
C ASN A 342 16.11 6.06 -27.40
N ALA A 343 16.77 5.24 -26.58
CA ALA A 343 17.78 5.71 -25.60
C ALA A 343 19.24 5.56 -26.11
N GLU A 344 19.49 5.18 -27.37
CA GLU A 344 20.81 4.77 -27.86
C GLU A 344 21.89 5.84 -27.74
N ASN A 345 21.55 7.13 -27.68
CA ASN A 345 22.49 8.22 -27.53
C ASN A 345 22.12 9.14 -26.35
N ALA A 346 21.18 8.77 -25.53
CA ALA A 346 20.76 9.51 -24.36
C ALA A 346 21.35 8.85 -23.10
N ASP A 347 21.67 9.65 -22.08
CA ASP A 347 21.97 9.15 -20.75
C ASP A 347 20.65 9.05 -19.95
N VAL A 348 20.25 7.82 -19.64
CA VAL A 348 19.02 7.51 -18.92
C VAL A 348 19.37 6.92 -17.56
N THR A 349 18.98 7.64 -16.50
CA THR A 349 19.29 7.26 -15.12
C THR A 349 18.09 7.54 -14.21
N VAL A 350 18.08 6.95 -13.03
CA VAL A 350 17.22 7.34 -11.92
C VAL A 350 18.11 7.95 -10.85
N THR A 351 17.88 9.20 -10.51
CA THR A 351 18.75 9.98 -9.61
C THR A 351 18.05 10.18 -8.26
N PRO A 352 18.74 9.94 -7.13
CA PRO A 352 18.22 10.22 -5.81
C PRO A 352 18.14 11.73 -5.54
N PHE A 353 17.09 12.14 -4.81
CA PHE A 353 16.86 13.48 -4.28
C PHE A 353 16.45 13.36 -2.81
N SER A 354 16.41 14.47 -2.08
CA SER A 354 16.01 14.49 -0.67
C SER A 354 14.56 14.08 -0.41
N ASP A 355 13.72 14.13 -1.45
CA ASP A 355 12.29 13.80 -1.41
C ASP A 355 11.92 12.52 -2.18
N GLY A 356 12.91 11.73 -2.60
CA GLY A 356 12.69 10.50 -3.34
C GLY A 356 13.67 10.33 -4.51
N ARG A 357 13.20 9.72 -5.60
CA ARG A 357 13.99 9.48 -6.81
C ARG A 357 13.28 10.08 -8.02
N ARG A 358 14.06 10.49 -9.02
CA ARG A 358 13.53 11.03 -10.28
C ARG A 358 14.15 10.33 -11.47
N PHE A 359 13.33 9.97 -12.42
CA PHE A 359 13.78 9.54 -13.73
C PHE A 359 14.43 10.73 -14.45
N LYS A 360 15.60 10.52 -15.00
CA LYS A 360 16.40 11.55 -15.66
C LYS A 360 16.82 11.10 -17.04
N VAL A 361 16.62 11.95 -18.03
CA VAL A 361 17.15 11.78 -19.38
C VAL A 361 18.02 12.96 -19.74
N THR A 362 19.26 12.73 -20.16
CA THR A 362 20.14 13.75 -20.70
C THR A 362 20.43 13.45 -22.16
N MET A 363 20.00 14.34 -23.04
CA MET A 363 20.17 14.25 -24.50
C MET A 363 21.54 14.77 -24.89
N SER A 364 22.26 14.02 -25.73
CA SER A 364 23.59 14.40 -26.22
C SER A 364 23.52 15.44 -27.37
N GLY A 365 22.35 15.57 -27.99
CA GLY A 365 22.14 16.43 -29.17
C GLY A 365 22.36 15.71 -30.51
N ASN A 366 22.61 14.41 -30.48
CA ASN A 366 22.81 13.57 -31.67
C ASN A 366 21.67 12.56 -31.89
N GLU A 367 20.64 12.61 -31.05
CA GLU A 367 19.51 11.73 -31.08
C GLU A 367 18.62 12.01 -32.28
N LYS A 368 18.08 10.93 -32.88
CA LYS A 368 17.10 11.03 -33.97
C LYS A 368 15.66 11.09 -33.49
N SER A 369 15.43 10.63 -32.28
CA SER A 369 14.11 10.54 -31.65
C SER A 369 14.20 10.83 -30.17
N ALA A 370 13.12 11.36 -29.61
CA ALA A 370 13.00 11.54 -28.17
C ALA A 370 12.94 10.16 -27.46
N VAL A 371 13.45 10.11 -26.23
CA VAL A 371 13.30 8.95 -25.35
C VAL A 371 11.82 8.77 -25.01
N VAL A 372 11.35 7.55 -25.09
CA VAL A 372 9.99 7.15 -24.72
C VAL A 372 10.06 6.14 -23.59
N MET A 373 9.28 6.36 -22.57
CA MET A 373 9.02 5.41 -21.50
C MET A 373 7.57 4.94 -21.58
N SER A 374 7.33 3.65 -21.37
CA SER A 374 5.99 3.06 -21.49
C SER A 374 5.72 1.95 -20.50
N GLN A 375 4.44 1.76 -20.22
CA GLN A 375 3.90 0.57 -19.57
C GLN A 375 2.73 0.06 -20.40
N GLU A 376 2.63 -1.24 -20.53
CA GLU A 376 1.64 -1.93 -21.34
C GLU A 376 0.70 -2.76 -20.45
N GLU A 377 -0.48 -3.08 -20.96
CA GLU A 377 -1.44 -3.99 -20.31
C GLU A 377 -1.80 -3.55 -18.89
N LEU A 378 -2.04 -2.25 -18.66
CA LEU A 378 -2.51 -1.71 -17.38
C LEU A 378 -4.00 -2.00 -17.18
N ALA A 379 -4.45 -2.04 -15.92
CA ALA A 379 -5.81 -2.47 -15.58
C ALA A 379 -6.91 -1.40 -15.74
N PHE A 380 -6.61 -0.21 -16.30
CA PHE A 380 -7.63 0.82 -16.47
C PHE A 380 -8.67 0.44 -17.53
N ALA A 381 -9.94 0.80 -17.28
CA ALA A 381 -11.08 0.33 -18.06
C ALA A 381 -11.73 1.42 -18.90
N THR A 382 -12.32 1.03 -20.04
CA THR A 382 -13.15 1.90 -20.88
C THR A 382 -14.40 2.35 -20.12
N GLY A 383 -14.80 3.61 -20.31
CA GLY A 383 -15.98 4.19 -19.67
C GLY A 383 -15.76 4.66 -18.22
N THR A 384 -14.56 4.52 -17.69
CA THR A 384 -14.17 5.03 -16.37
C THR A 384 -13.40 6.33 -16.52
N PRO A 385 -13.75 7.41 -15.79
CA PRO A 385 -13.01 8.66 -15.83
C PRO A 385 -11.70 8.52 -15.06
N TYR A 386 -10.59 8.91 -15.66
CA TYR A 386 -9.28 8.90 -15.02
C TYR A 386 -8.65 10.29 -15.02
N LYS A 387 -7.76 10.51 -14.05
CA LYS A 387 -6.85 11.63 -14.00
C LYS A 387 -5.43 11.12 -14.15
N PHE A 388 -4.75 11.55 -15.22
CA PHE A 388 -3.32 11.33 -15.40
C PHE A 388 -2.54 12.52 -14.88
N SER A 389 -1.45 12.30 -14.16
CA SER A 389 -0.59 13.37 -13.62
C SER A 389 0.85 12.91 -13.50
N PHE A 390 1.77 13.89 -13.47
CA PHE A 390 3.20 13.69 -13.20
C PHE A 390 3.85 15.02 -12.84
N THR A 391 5.01 14.97 -12.19
CA THR A 391 5.89 16.11 -11.95
C THR A 391 7.03 16.07 -12.96
N ALA A 392 7.39 17.19 -13.56
CA ALA A 392 8.54 17.28 -14.46
C ALA A 392 9.36 18.54 -14.23
N SER A 393 10.66 18.45 -14.56
CA SER A 393 11.54 19.61 -14.69
C SER A 393 12.43 19.48 -15.93
N SER A 394 12.90 20.60 -16.47
CA SER A 394 13.77 20.61 -17.64
C SER A 394 14.75 21.77 -17.56
N ASP A 395 15.98 21.59 -18.04
CA ASP A 395 17.00 22.65 -18.13
C ASP A 395 16.91 23.45 -19.45
N ALA A 396 15.92 23.18 -20.29
CA ALA A 396 15.58 23.93 -21.49
C ALA A 396 14.08 23.92 -21.71
N ASP A 397 13.55 24.88 -22.51
CA ASP A 397 12.15 24.82 -22.97
C ASP A 397 11.91 23.49 -23.68
N ASN A 398 10.89 22.75 -23.25
CA ASN A 398 10.61 21.40 -23.71
C ASN A 398 9.10 21.13 -23.80
N THR A 399 8.73 20.13 -24.58
CA THR A 399 7.36 19.60 -24.64
C THR A 399 7.38 18.11 -24.35
N ILE A 400 6.70 17.70 -23.29
CA ILE A 400 6.48 16.30 -22.92
C ILE A 400 5.14 15.88 -23.52
N THR A 401 5.09 14.68 -24.14
CA THR A 401 3.86 14.15 -24.73
C THR A 401 3.49 12.84 -24.05
N ALA A 402 2.28 12.76 -23.49
CA ALA A 402 1.74 11.51 -22.93
C ALA A 402 0.65 10.96 -23.85
N ASN A 403 0.66 9.64 -24.05
CA ASN A 403 -0.39 8.90 -24.72
C ASN A 403 -0.94 7.88 -23.72
N ILE A 404 -2.22 7.97 -23.42
CA ILE A 404 -2.93 7.08 -22.50
C ILE A 404 -4.05 6.40 -23.30
N GLY A 405 -3.88 5.11 -23.59
CA GLY A 405 -4.87 4.32 -24.31
C GLY A 405 -5.30 4.89 -25.66
N GLY A 406 -4.45 5.71 -26.32
CA GLY A 406 -4.75 6.38 -27.58
C GLY A 406 -5.06 7.88 -27.44
N TYR A 407 -5.30 8.39 -26.24
CA TYR A 407 -5.51 9.83 -25.99
C TYR A 407 -4.16 10.52 -25.80
N VAL A 408 -3.86 11.52 -26.65
CA VAL A 408 -2.55 12.19 -26.70
C VAL A 408 -2.65 13.60 -26.15
N TYR A 409 -1.82 13.88 -25.13
CA TYR A 409 -1.72 15.19 -24.46
C TYR A 409 -0.31 15.74 -24.55
N LYS A 410 -0.18 17.05 -24.66
CA LYS A 410 1.10 17.76 -24.72
C LYS A 410 1.22 18.73 -23.54
N PHE A 411 2.39 18.73 -22.92
CA PHE A 411 2.70 19.51 -21.73
C PHE A 411 3.96 20.32 -21.99
N ASP A 412 3.82 21.64 -22.04
CA ASP A 412 4.97 22.55 -22.24
C ASP A 412 5.56 22.94 -20.89
N ILE A 413 6.89 22.85 -20.79
CA ILE A 413 7.68 23.22 -19.62
C ILE A 413 8.78 24.19 -20.01
N LYS A 414 9.03 25.21 -19.17
CA LYS A 414 10.08 26.21 -19.40
C LYS A 414 11.40 25.80 -18.77
N ALA A 415 12.50 26.31 -19.34
CA ALA A 415 13.83 26.10 -18.82
C ALA A 415 13.95 26.47 -17.33
N GLY A 416 14.42 25.53 -16.51
CA GLY A 416 14.59 25.70 -15.07
C GLY A 416 13.29 25.62 -14.26
N GLU A 417 12.14 25.35 -14.87
CA GLU A 417 10.86 25.15 -14.21
C GLU A 417 10.76 23.71 -13.66
N THR A 418 10.17 23.57 -12.48
CA THR A 418 9.62 22.29 -11.96
C THR A 418 8.14 22.48 -11.82
N LYS A 419 7.35 21.56 -12.40
CA LYS A 419 5.90 21.73 -12.49
C LYS A 419 5.16 20.41 -12.42
N ASP A 420 4.04 20.44 -11.71
CA ASP A 420 3.05 19.37 -11.71
C ASP A 420 2.09 19.56 -12.89
N PHE A 421 1.93 18.50 -13.65
CA PHE A 421 1.01 18.42 -14.77
C PHE A 421 -0.11 17.44 -14.44
N ALA A 422 -1.31 17.77 -14.89
CA ALA A 422 -2.46 16.88 -14.78
C ALA A 422 -3.42 17.09 -15.94
N VAL A 423 -4.09 16.02 -16.34
CA VAL A 423 -5.17 16.03 -17.30
C VAL A 423 -6.24 15.02 -16.89
N GLU A 424 -7.50 15.40 -17.05
CA GLU A 424 -8.65 14.51 -16.90
C GLU A 424 -8.94 13.87 -18.25
N LEU A 425 -9.09 12.55 -18.27
CA LEU A 425 -9.53 11.81 -19.44
C LEU A 425 -11.06 11.90 -19.53
N PRO A 426 -11.64 11.85 -20.75
CA PRO A 426 -13.09 11.87 -20.89
C PRO A 426 -13.77 10.74 -20.12
N SER A 427 -14.91 11.02 -19.51
CA SER A 427 -15.69 10.01 -18.75
C SER A 427 -16.26 8.91 -19.65
N ASP A 428 -16.39 9.17 -20.95
CA ASP A 428 -16.82 8.23 -21.98
C ASP A 428 -15.66 7.70 -22.84
N ALA A 429 -14.41 7.81 -22.32
CA ALA A 429 -13.22 7.43 -23.06
C ALA A 429 -13.30 5.99 -23.57
N GLN A 430 -13.01 5.83 -24.87
CA GLN A 430 -12.87 4.54 -25.53
C GLN A 430 -11.39 4.31 -25.81
N TYR A 431 -10.73 3.50 -24.99
CA TYR A 431 -9.31 3.23 -25.13
C TYR A 431 -9.05 2.22 -26.24
N VAL A 432 -8.06 2.48 -27.09
CA VAL A 432 -7.66 1.57 -28.18
C VAL A 432 -6.72 0.46 -27.68
N ASN A 433 -6.08 0.69 -26.55
CA ASN A 433 -5.28 -0.27 -25.78
C ASN A 433 -5.23 0.19 -24.31
N HIS A 434 -4.58 -0.58 -23.47
CA HIS A 434 -4.42 -0.25 -22.05
C HIS A 434 -2.97 0.11 -21.73
N ASP A 435 -2.34 0.89 -22.60
CA ASP A 435 -0.94 1.28 -22.50
C ASP A 435 -0.81 2.76 -22.15
N ILE A 436 0.28 3.09 -21.46
CA ILE A 436 0.71 4.47 -21.27
C ILE A 436 2.09 4.63 -21.87
N SER A 437 2.32 5.73 -22.60
CA SER A 437 3.65 6.13 -23.02
C SER A 437 3.89 7.62 -22.80
N ILE A 438 5.10 7.97 -22.38
CA ILE A 438 5.54 9.34 -22.14
C ILE A 438 6.78 9.60 -22.99
N THR A 439 6.69 10.56 -23.90
CA THR A 439 7.78 11.04 -24.76
C THR A 439 8.35 12.30 -24.16
N LEU A 440 9.64 12.32 -23.83
CA LEU A 440 10.28 13.36 -23.01
C LEU A 440 10.82 14.57 -23.77
N GLY A 441 10.57 14.62 -25.07
CA GLY A 441 11.10 15.68 -25.94
C GLY A 441 12.59 15.48 -26.28
N MET A 442 13.15 16.43 -27.02
CA MET A 442 14.50 16.35 -27.59
C MET A 442 15.47 17.37 -26.97
N GLN A 443 15.15 17.84 -25.75
CA GLN A 443 15.93 18.91 -25.14
C GLN A 443 16.83 18.37 -24.01
N LYS A 444 17.98 18.95 -23.90
CA LYS A 444 19.06 18.70 -22.90
C LYS A 444 18.73 17.69 -21.80
N THR A 445 18.43 18.16 -20.59
CA THR A 445 18.09 17.28 -19.46
C THR A 445 16.62 17.49 -19.07
N THR A 446 15.91 16.39 -18.92
CA THR A 446 14.51 16.35 -18.43
C THR A 446 14.41 15.35 -17.30
N TRP A 447 13.74 15.74 -16.21
CA TRP A 447 13.41 14.88 -15.08
C TRP A 447 11.91 14.66 -15.02
N LEU A 448 11.53 13.46 -14.58
CA LEU A 448 10.16 13.05 -14.40
C LEU A 448 9.99 12.34 -13.05
N ASP A 449 8.86 12.57 -12.38
CA ASP A 449 8.52 11.96 -11.11
C ASP A 449 7.00 11.90 -10.91
N ASN A 450 6.56 11.13 -9.90
CA ASN A 450 5.15 11.05 -9.46
C ASN A 450 4.16 10.77 -10.59
N VAL A 451 4.52 9.85 -11.49
CA VAL A 451 3.63 9.47 -12.59
C VAL A 451 2.45 8.67 -12.05
N SER A 452 1.26 9.13 -12.34
CA SER A 452 0.04 8.57 -11.76
C SER A 452 -1.11 8.58 -12.77
N LEU A 453 -1.86 7.48 -12.80
CA LEU A 453 -3.17 7.38 -13.41
C LEU A 453 -4.11 6.85 -12.32
N VAL A 454 -5.05 7.67 -11.87
CA VAL A 454 -6.01 7.31 -10.82
C VAL A 454 -7.42 7.51 -11.32
N GLU A 455 -8.34 6.70 -10.87
CA GLU A 455 -9.75 6.90 -11.15
C GLU A 455 -10.22 8.25 -10.58
N ASN A 456 -10.84 9.06 -11.45
CA ASN A 456 -11.35 10.40 -11.12
C ASN A 456 -12.86 10.40 -10.86
N ALA A 457 -13.43 9.23 -10.57
CA ALA A 457 -14.82 9.07 -10.21
C ALA A 457 -15.07 9.46 -8.75
N LEU A 458 -16.25 9.95 -8.43
CA LEU A 458 -16.68 10.18 -7.04
C LEU A 458 -16.96 8.86 -6.34
N VAL A 459 -17.59 7.90 -7.02
CA VAL A 459 -17.70 6.50 -6.62
C VAL A 459 -16.62 5.71 -7.35
N LYS A 460 -15.73 5.08 -6.60
CA LYS A 460 -14.57 4.34 -7.14
C LYS A 460 -14.92 2.88 -7.38
N ASN A 461 -14.24 2.24 -8.35
CA ASN A 461 -14.41 0.82 -8.64
C ASN A 461 -15.89 0.42 -8.83
N GLY A 462 -16.68 1.26 -9.47
CA GLY A 462 -18.14 1.02 -9.62
C GLY A 462 -18.48 -0.15 -10.53
N SER A 463 -17.55 -0.60 -11.36
CA SER A 463 -17.63 -1.78 -12.22
C SER A 463 -17.06 -3.05 -11.58
N PHE A 464 -16.66 -3.01 -10.31
CA PHE A 464 -16.08 -4.11 -9.54
C PHE A 464 -14.89 -4.83 -10.21
N ASN A 465 -14.19 -4.17 -11.12
CA ASN A 465 -13.01 -4.72 -11.80
C ASN A 465 -11.85 -5.02 -10.84
N ASP A 466 -11.81 -4.34 -9.69
CA ASP A 466 -10.88 -4.57 -8.59
C ASP A 466 -11.57 -5.23 -7.38
N GLY A 467 -12.36 -6.26 -7.64
CA GLY A 467 -13.09 -6.96 -6.61
C GLY A 467 -13.99 -6.02 -5.80
N THR A 468 -13.97 -6.11 -4.48
CA THR A 468 -14.72 -5.22 -3.57
C THR A 468 -13.90 -4.05 -3.05
N THR A 469 -12.74 -3.74 -3.63
CA THR A 469 -11.87 -2.64 -3.20
C THR A 469 -12.65 -1.32 -3.13
N GLY A 470 -12.54 -0.65 -1.98
CA GLY A 470 -13.28 0.59 -1.68
C GLY A 470 -14.70 0.39 -1.15
N TYR A 471 -15.23 -0.83 -1.19
CA TYR A 471 -16.57 -1.14 -0.66
C TYR A 471 -16.51 -1.91 0.66
N THR A 472 -17.48 -1.62 1.52
CA THR A 472 -17.81 -2.42 2.70
C THR A 472 -19.15 -3.10 2.46
N ILE A 473 -19.18 -4.43 2.54
CA ILE A 473 -20.42 -5.21 2.48
C ILE A 473 -20.77 -5.61 3.91
N TYR A 474 -21.78 -4.95 4.46
CA TYR A 474 -22.23 -5.17 5.84
C TYR A 474 -23.39 -6.16 5.87
N VAL A 475 -23.29 -7.18 6.73
CA VAL A 475 -24.35 -8.15 7.01
C VAL A 475 -24.54 -8.20 8.52
N ASP A 476 -25.70 -7.76 8.99
CA ASP A 476 -26.05 -7.78 10.41
C ASP A 476 -26.31 -9.21 10.90
N SER A 477 -26.09 -9.46 12.18
CA SER A 477 -26.30 -10.77 12.81
C SER A 477 -27.72 -11.33 12.69
N SER A 478 -28.72 -10.48 12.45
CA SER A 478 -30.12 -10.86 12.21
C SER A 478 -30.44 -11.16 10.75
N ALA A 479 -29.50 -10.92 9.83
CA ALA A 479 -29.58 -11.24 8.41
C ALA A 479 -28.65 -12.41 8.06
N LYS A 480 -28.82 -12.99 6.86
CA LYS A 480 -27.91 -14.03 6.33
C LYS A 480 -27.63 -13.76 4.87
N ALA A 481 -26.42 -13.35 4.56
CA ALA A 481 -25.99 -13.14 3.19
C ALA A 481 -24.50 -13.49 3.03
N SER A 482 -24.10 -13.79 1.81
CA SER A 482 -22.71 -13.91 1.38
C SER A 482 -22.54 -13.20 0.05
N TYR A 483 -21.31 -12.88 -0.32
CA TYR A 483 -21.06 -12.15 -1.56
C TYR A 483 -19.82 -12.66 -2.28
N VAL A 484 -19.79 -12.42 -3.58
CA VAL A 484 -18.66 -12.68 -4.46
C VAL A 484 -18.67 -11.65 -5.59
N VAL A 485 -17.52 -11.26 -6.09
CA VAL A 485 -17.43 -10.58 -7.37
C VAL A 485 -17.33 -11.67 -8.45
N ASP A 486 -18.30 -11.72 -9.32
CA ASP A 486 -18.41 -12.73 -10.36
C ASP A 486 -17.96 -12.16 -11.70
N SER A 487 -16.95 -12.77 -12.31
CA SER A 487 -16.39 -12.40 -13.61
C SER A 487 -17.12 -13.13 -14.71
N LEU A 488 -18.04 -12.47 -15.36
CA LEU A 488 -18.72 -12.98 -16.56
C LEU A 488 -18.11 -12.29 -17.80
N LYS A 489 -17.05 -12.91 -18.39
CA LYS A 489 -16.51 -12.49 -19.71
C LYS A 489 -16.48 -10.97 -19.91
N ASP A 490 -15.51 -10.32 -19.28
CA ASP A 490 -15.24 -8.87 -19.41
C ASP A 490 -16.30 -7.95 -18.72
N ASP A 491 -17.17 -8.47 -17.87
CA ASP A 491 -18.18 -7.72 -17.11
C ASP A 491 -18.24 -8.28 -15.68
N ASN A 492 -17.60 -7.60 -14.72
CA ASN A 492 -17.60 -7.99 -13.32
C ASN A 492 -18.83 -7.39 -12.62
N ALA A 493 -19.44 -8.13 -11.73
CA ALA A 493 -20.54 -7.64 -10.92
C ALA A 493 -20.45 -8.14 -9.49
N LEU A 494 -20.84 -7.31 -8.51
CA LEU A 494 -21.01 -7.77 -7.13
C LEU A 494 -22.29 -8.57 -7.01
N ALA A 495 -22.16 -9.89 -6.78
CA ALA A 495 -23.27 -10.81 -6.54
C ALA A 495 -23.42 -11.06 -5.03
N VAL A 496 -24.57 -10.73 -4.48
CA VAL A 496 -24.92 -10.94 -3.07
C VAL A 496 -26.01 -12.01 -2.98
N THR A 497 -25.65 -13.18 -2.44
CA THR A 497 -26.60 -14.26 -2.15
C THR A 497 -27.19 -14.03 -0.77
N ILE A 498 -28.50 -13.81 -0.72
CA ILE A 498 -29.25 -13.49 0.50
C ILE A 498 -30.15 -14.68 0.86
N ASN A 499 -29.98 -15.21 2.08
CA ASN A 499 -30.80 -16.25 2.64
C ASN A 499 -31.88 -15.72 3.63
N ASP A 500 -31.61 -14.54 4.20
CA ASP A 500 -32.51 -13.82 5.10
C ASP A 500 -32.17 -12.33 5.04
N THR A 501 -33.13 -11.47 4.71
CA THR A 501 -32.94 -10.02 4.61
C THR A 501 -32.80 -9.31 5.96
N GLY A 502 -33.07 -10.00 7.07
CA GLY A 502 -33.26 -9.34 8.37
C GLY A 502 -34.54 -8.50 8.43
N ASP A 503 -34.68 -7.68 9.46
CA ASP A 503 -35.89 -6.92 9.78
C ASP A 503 -35.86 -5.43 9.40
N GLN A 504 -34.74 -4.94 8.84
CA GLN A 504 -34.54 -3.55 8.37
C GLN A 504 -33.83 -3.55 7.01
N ASP A 505 -33.94 -2.44 6.28
CA ASP A 505 -33.35 -2.26 4.94
C ASP A 505 -31.79 -2.33 4.93
N TRP A 506 -31.14 -1.77 5.96
CA TRP A 506 -29.68 -1.72 6.11
C TRP A 506 -29.04 -2.99 6.66
N LYS A 507 -29.82 -4.03 7.04
CA LYS A 507 -29.27 -5.28 7.59
C LYS A 507 -28.40 -6.07 6.61
N VAL A 508 -28.58 -5.85 5.31
CA VAL A 508 -27.65 -6.24 4.25
C VAL A 508 -27.38 -4.98 3.43
N GLN A 509 -26.15 -4.48 3.46
CA GLN A 509 -25.83 -3.18 2.90
C GLN A 509 -24.47 -3.17 2.16
N ILE A 510 -24.43 -2.59 0.98
CA ILE A 510 -23.22 -2.28 0.22
C ILE A 510 -22.94 -0.79 0.41
N LYS A 511 -21.73 -0.45 0.90
CA LYS A 511 -21.33 0.94 1.18
C LYS A 511 -20.03 1.29 0.50
N GLN A 512 -19.92 2.54 0.03
CA GLN A 512 -18.64 3.18 -0.25
C GLN A 512 -18.62 4.55 0.44
N GLU A 513 -17.65 4.77 1.29
CA GLU A 513 -17.54 5.94 2.18
C GLU A 513 -16.56 6.99 1.62
N ASN A 514 -16.50 8.15 2.30
CA ASN A 514 -15.58 9.26 2.02
C ASN A 514 -15.80 9.91 0.64
N ILE A 515 -17.05 10.02 0.22
CA ILE A 515 -17.46 10.71 -1.01
C ILE A 515 -17.74 12.17 -0.66
N LYS A 516 -17.08 13.10 -1.36
CA LYS A 516 -17.30 14.53 -1.15
C LYS A 516 -18.52 15.00 -1.95
N LEU A 517 -19.51 15.54 -1.25
CA LEU A 517 -20.67 16.22 -1.85
C LEU A 517 -20.66 17.69 -1.46
N GLU A 518 -20.64 18.59 -2.42
CA GLU A 518 -20.58 20.04 -2.21
C GLU A 518 -21.97 20.67 -2.24
N LYS A 519 -22.26 21.53 -1.26
CA LYS A 519 -23.52 22.26 -1.19
C LYS A 519 -23.81 23.03 -2.48
N GLY A 520 -25.02 22.90 -2.98
CA GLY A 520 -25.52 23.59 -4.18
C GLY A 520 -25.13 22.91 -5.49
N LYS A 521 -24.29 21.88 -5.49
CA LYS A 521 -23.96 21.08 -6.65
C LYS A 521 -25.05 20.05 -6.93
N THR A 522 -25.28 19.78 -8.20
CA THR A 522 -26.20 18.73 -8.65
C THR A 522 -25.40 17.51 -9.08
N TYR A 523 -25.83 16.33 -8.64
CA TYR A 523 -25.19 15.06 -8.91
C TYR A 523 -26.15 14.10 -9.59
N LYS A 524 -25.62 13.21 -10.42
CA LYS A 524 -26.33 12.11 -11.04
C LYS A 524 -25.73 10.80 -10.58
N LEU A 525 -26.49 10.04 -9.81
CA LEU A 525 -26.18 8.67 -9.40
C LEU A 525 -26.75 7.72 -10.44
N LYS A 526 -25.95 6.75 -10.87
CA LYS A 526 -26.35 5.71 -11.83
C LYS A 526 -25.81 4.36 -11.38
N PHE A 527 -26.57 3.29 -11.58
CA PHE A 527 -26.14 1.93 -11.32
C PHE A 527 -26.98 0.94 -12.15
N LYS A 528 -26.43 -0.26 -12.34
CA LYS A 528 -27.17 -1.42 -12.89
C LYS A 528 -27.44 -2.41 -11.78
N ALA A 529 -28.63 -3.02 -11.80
CA ALA A 529 -28.94 -4.09 -10.86
C ALA A 529 -29.97 -5.07 -11.40
N LYS A 530 -29.95 -6.29 -10.86
CA LYS A 530 -30.98 -7.33 -11.07
C LYS A 530 -31.11 -8.21 -9.83
N SER A 531 -32.17 -9.00 -9.77
CA SER A 531 -32.35 -10.01 -8.72
C SER A 531 -32.99 -11.28 -9.29
N SER A 532 -32.54 -12.43 -8.81
CA SER A 532 -33.14 -13.73 -9.16
C SER A 532 -34.57 -13.93 -8.62
N LEU A 533 -35.01 -13.02 -7.75
CA LEU A 533 -36.37 -12.94 -7.21
C LEU A 533 -36.85 -11.48 -7.33
N ASP A 534 -38.07 -11.26 -7.84
CA ASP A 534 -38.63 -9.90 -7.89
C ASP A 534 -38.67 -9.30 -6.48
N ARG A 535 -38.01 -8.18 -6.28
CA ARG A 535 -37.89 -7.50 -5.00
C ARG A 535 -37.53 -6.04 -5.14
N LYS A 536 -37.59 -5.31 -4.03
CA LYS A 536 -37.13 -3.94 -3.94
C LYS A 536 -35.77 -3.86 -3.27
N ILE A 537 -34.98 -2.88 -3.68
CA ILE A 537 -33.79 -2.38 -2.97
C ILE A 537 -33.89 -0.86 -2.80
N ARG A 538 -33.14 -0.30 -1.83
CA ARG A 538 -33.04 1.13 -1.61
C ARG A 538 -31.62 1.59 -1.86
N VAL A 539 -31.42 2.57 -2.74
CA VAL A 539 -30.12 3.07 -3.11
C VAL A 539 -30.08 4.58 -2.94
N VAL A 540 -29.19 5.07 -2.06
CA VAL A 540 -29.10 6.47 -1.67
C VAL A 540 -27.67 6.96 -1.48
N MET A 541 -27.49 8.28 -1.59
CA MET A 541 -26.34 9.00 -1.05
C MET A 541 -26.74 9.62 0.28
N GLN A 542 -25.94 9.40 1.33
CA GLN A 542 -26.28 9.87 2.68
C GLN A 542 -25.06 10.25 3.51
N GLY A 543 -25.29 10.99 4.60
CA GLY A 543 -24.30 11.32 5.61
C GLY A 543 -24.13 10.20 6.62
N GLN A 544 -23.01 10.22 7.36
CA GLN A 544 -22.73 9.29 8.45
C GLN A 544 -23.44 9.68 9.76
N GLU A 545 -23.14 8.99 10.87
CA GLU A 545 -23.72 9.20 12.19
C GLU A 545 -23.65 10.67 12.66
N ASN A 546 -22.52 11.34 12.41
CA ASN A 546 -22.31 12.75 12.71
C ASN A 546 -23.22 13.71 11.90
N ARG A 547 -23.98 13.20 10.95
CA ARG A 547 -24.99 13.87 10.13
C ARG A 547 -26.37 13.23 10.30
N ASP A 548 -26.59 12.49 11.40
CA ASP A 548 -27.84 11.80 11.71
C ASP A 548 -28.36 10.90 10.56
N TRP A 549 -27.43 10.32 9.78
CA TRP A 549 -27.73 9.47 8.61
C TRP A 549 -28.64 10.14 7.57
N SER A 550 -28.59 11.48 7.49
CA SER A 550 -29.41 12.28 6.56
C SER A 550 -29.21 11.80 5.11
N VAL A 551 -30.32 11.61 4.40
CA VAL A 551 -30.30 11.24 2.98
C VAL A 551 -30.15 12.52 2.14
N TYR A 552 -29.17 12.56 1.27
CA TYR A 552 -28.85 13.70 0.41
C TYR A 552 -29.44 13.56 -1.00
N SER A 553 -29.54 12.32 -1.51
CA SER A 553 -30.21 12.00 -2.76
C SER A 553 -31.74 11.89 -2.56
N ASN A 554 -32.46 11.57 -3.64
CA ASN A 554 -33.84 11.12 -3.48
C ASN A 554 -33.86 9.77 -2.73
N ASP A 555 -34.93 9.49 -2.02
CA ASP A 555 -35.12 8.18 -1.34
C ASP A 555 -35.50 7.13 -2.40
N ASN A 556 -34.48 6.63 -3.09
CA ASN A 556 -34.65 5.85 -4.31
C ASN A 556 -34.87 4.36 -3.99
N ILE A 557 -36.13 3.95 -3.96
CA ILE A 557 -36.53 2.55 -3.86
C ILE A 557 -36.87 2.04 -5.27
N VAL A 558 -36.11 1.02 -5.73
CA VAL A 558 -36.27 0.47 -7.08
C VAL A 558 -36.73 -0.98 -7.04
N ASP A 559 -37.52 -1.36 -8.05
CA ASP A 559 -37.99 -2.72 -8.27
C ASP A 559 -36.97 -3.48 -9.13
N LEU A 560 -36.44 -4.60 -8.62
CA LEU A 560 -35.55 -5.48 -9.34
C LEU A 560 -36.28 -6.68 -9.90
N THR A 561 -35.91 -7.09 -11.11
CA THR A 561 -36.34 -8.30 -11.80
C THR A 561 -35.11 -9.17 -12.13
N ASN A 562 -35.33 -10.29 -12.79
CA ASN A 562 -34.24 -11.19 -13.21
C ASN A 562 -33.39 -10.62 -14.38
N ASP A 563 -33.81 -9.53 -15.00
CA ASP A 563 -33.07 -8.85 -16.06
C ASP A 563 -32.34 -7.62 -15.49
N TYR A 564 -31.12 -7.35 -15.96
CA TYR A 564 -30.41 -6.13 -15.61
C TYR A 564 -31.18 -4.89 -16.06
N GLN A 565 -31.36 -3.97 -15.15
CA GLN A 565 -31.96 -2.66 -15.38
C GLN A 565 -30.97 -1.59 -14.96
N THR A 566 -30.96 -0.47 -15.69
CA THR A 566 -30.19 0.72 -15.31
C THR A 566 -31.12 1.68 -14.58
N PHE A 567 -30.64 2.15 -13.43
CA PHE A 567 -31.34 3.13 -12.59
C PHE A 567 -30.53 4.42 -12.54
N GLU A 568 -31.21 5.54 -12.52
CA GLU A 568 -30.60 6.87 -12.45
C GLU A 568 -31.38 7.72 -11.43
N ASP A 569 -30.62 8.48 -10.63
CA ASP A 569 -31.15 9.46 -9.68
C ASP A 569 -30.38 10.77 -9.81
N THR A 570 -31.09 11.87 -10.00
CA THR A 570 -30.48 13.21 -10.07
C THR A 570 -30.94 14.03 -8.86
N PHE A 571 -30.00 14.52 -8.06
CA PHE A 571 -30.27 15.28 -6.87
C PHE A 571 -29.33 16.47 -6.72
N THR A 572 -29.77 17.51 -6.00
CA THR A 572 -28.94 18.65 -5.63
C THR A 572 -28.60 18.55 -4.15
N MET A 573 -27.32 18.68 -3.80
CA MET A 573 -26.86 18.70 -2.40
C MET A 573 -27.34 20.02 -1.74
N ASN A 574 -28.42 19.95 -0.99
CA ASN A 574 -29.01 21.11 -0.31
C ASN A 574 -28.41 21.37 1.07
N GLU A 575 -27.87 20.33 1.69
CA GLU A 575 -27.22 20.40 2.98
C GLU A 575 -25.80 20.99 2.86
N ASP A 576 -25.17 21.30 4.01
CA ASP A 576 -23.79 21.79 4.02
C ASP A 576 -22.84 20.72 3.46
N THR A 577 -21.81 21.18 2.75
CA THR A 577 -20.78 20.31 2.14
C THR A 577 -20.37 19.19 3.10
N ASP A 578 -20.47 17.96 2.64
CA ASP A 578 -20.04 16.77 3.36
C ASP A 578 -18.85 16.14 2.61
N THR A 579 -17.73 15.95 3.32
CA THR A 579 -16.52 15.32 2.77
C THR A 579 -16.46 13.83 3.06
N ALA A 580 -17.41 13.31 3.83
CA ALA A 580 -17.47 11.93 4.30
C ALA A 580 -18.84 11.27 4.02
N ALA A 581 -19.60 11.81 3.05
CA ALA A 581 -20.82 11.17 2.59
C ALA A 581 -20.53 9.76 2.03
N PHE A 582 -21.55 8.92 1.96
CA PHE A 582 -21.39 7.59 1.42
C PHE A 582 -22.52 7.14 0.51
N PHE A 583 -22.17 6.33 -0.46
CA PHE A 583 -23.10 5.54 -1.26
C PHE A 583 -23.61 4.37 -0.41
N SER A 584 -24.89 4.10 -0.46
CA SER A 584 -25.54 3.02 0.26
C SER A 584 -26.55 2.32 -0.65
N ALA A 585 -26.33 1.02 -0.89
CA ALA A 585 -27.35 0.12 -1.44
C ALA A 585 -27.81 -0.84 -0.35
N CYS A 586 -29.05 -0.64 0.13
CA CYS A 586 -29.68 -1.45 1.15
C CYS A 586 -30.45 -2.61 0.51
N LEU A 587 -30.01 -3.83 0.80
CA LEU A 587 -30.55 -5.08 0.28
C LEU A 587 -31.33 -5.87 1.34
N GLY A 588 -31.50 -5.33 2.53
CA GLY A 588 -32.29 -5.94 3.59
C GLY A 588 -33.79 -5.86 3.33
N LYS A 589 -34.59 -5.79 4.39
CA LYS A 589 -36.06 -5.72 4.31
C LYS A 589 -36.52 -4.33 3.84
N ILE A 590 -37.20 -4.27 2.71
CA ILE A 590 -37.85 -3.06 2.20
C ILE A 590 -39.36 -3.22 2.30
N GLY A 591 -40.03 -2.28 2.98
CA GLY A 591 -41.47 -2.36 3.23
C GLY A 591 -41.82 -3.43 4.28
N ASP A 592 -42.93 -4.13 4.07
CA ASP A 592 -43.48 -5.05 5.07
C ASP A 592 -42.93 -6.49 4.94
N ASP A 593 -42.25 -6.83 3.84
CA ASP A 593 -41.88 -8.19 3.52
C ASP A 593 -40.39 -8.47 3.89
N GLN A 594 -40.19 -9.31 4.91
CA GLN A 594 -38.91 -9.99 5.15
C GLN A 594 -38.79 -11.19 4.22
N ILE A 595 -37.71 -11.25 3.43
CA ILE A 595 -37.49 -12.33 2.48
C ILE A 595 -36.51 -13.34 3.10
N THR A 596 -36.98 -14.57 3.33
CA THR A 596 -36.20 -15.69 3.85
C THR A 596 -35.96 -16.78 2.79
N THR A 597 -36.43 -16.56 1.57
CA THR A 597 -36.14 -17.43 0.42
C THR A 597 -34.78 -17.01 -0.15
N GLN A 598 -33.89 -17.99 -0.34
CA GLN A 598 -32.60 -17.76 -0.96
C GLN A 598 -32.76 -17.15 -2.34
N HIS A 599 -32.07 -16.03 -2.57
CA HIS A 599 -32.05 -15.34 -3.85
C HIS A 599 -30.73 -14.56 -3.98
N GLU A 600 -30.44 -14.12 -5.20
CA GLU A 600 -29.23 -13.36 -5.50
C GLU A 600 -29.61 -11.97 -6.01
N VAL A 601 -28.91 -10.94 -5.50
CA VAL A 601 -28.93 -9.57 -6.04
C VAL A 601 -27.58 -9.32 -6.66
N ARG A 602 -27.57 -8.80 -7.89
CA ARG A 602 -26.36 -8.34 -8.57
C ARG A 602 -26.42 -6.85 -8.77
N ILE A 603 -25.32 -6.15 -8.47
CA ILE A 603 -25.17 -4.72 -8.69
C ILE A 603 -23.87 -4.45 -9.42
N ASP A 604 -23.87 -3.45 -10.32
CA ASP A 604 -22.76 -3.14 -11.19
C ASP A 604 -22.87 -1.71 -11.73
N ASP A 605 -21.81 -1.21 -12.42
CA ASP A 605 -21.73 0.10 -13.09
C ASP A 605 -22.21 1.27 -12.20
N ILE A 606 -21.79 1.28 -10.93
CA ILE A 606 -22.14 2.34 -9.99
C ILE A 606 -21.30 3.58 -10.34
N SER A 607 -21.96 4.69 -10.65
CA SER A 607 -21.30 5.96 -10.92
C SER A 607 -22.00 7.13 -10.23
N LEU A 608 -21.25 8.12 -9.82
CA LEU A 608 -21.75 9.40 -9.32
C LEU A 608 -20.98 10.52 -10.03
N GLU A 609 -21.70 11.37 -10.74
CA GLU A 609 -21.12 12.46 -11.53
C GLU A 609 -21.72 13.80 -11.11
N GLU A 610 -20.90 14.86 -11.09
CA GLU A 610 -21.40 16.22 -10.97
C GLU A 610 -22.00 16.67 -12.30
N VAL A 611 -23.27 17.08 -12.30
CA VAL A 611 -23.93 17.65 -13.47
C VAL A 611 -23.43 19.09 -13.64
N LYS A 612 -22.59 19.31 -14.66
CA LYS A 612 -22.14 20.66 -15.01
C LYS A 612 -23.25 21.34 -15.83
N ASP A 613 -23.64 22.56 -15.44
CA ASP A 613 -24.49 23.37 -16.27
C ASP A 613 -23.78 23.62 -17.63
N ASP A 614 -24.37 23.18 -18.72
CA ASP A 614 -23.92 23.60 -20.05
C ASP A 614 -23.93 25.13 -20.08
N PRO A 615 -22.88 25.81 -20.53
CA PRO A 615 -22.95 27.23 -20.75
C PRO A 615 -24.04 27.45 -21.81
N LYS A 616 -25.21 27.95 -21.37
CA LYS A 616 -26.28 28.32 -22.25
C LYS A 616 -25.70 29.26 -23.32
N ASP A 617 -25.73 28.83 -24.56
CA ASP A 617 -25.64 29.72 -25.71
C ASP A 617 -26.64 30.85 -25.50
N ASP A 618 -26.16 32.02 -25.13
CA ASP A 618 -26.94 33.27 -25.18
C ASP A 618 -27.18 33.62 -26.66
N ILE A 619 -28.06 32.85 -27.31
CA ILE A 619 -28.67 33.27 -28.55
C ILE A 619 -29.71 34.34 -28.17
N LYS A 620 -29.28 35.60 -28.20
CA LYS A 620 -30.20 36.71 -28.21
C LYS A 620 -31.03 36.62 -29.49
N ASP A 621 -32.26 36.15 -29.34
CA ASP A 621 -33.32 36.34 -30.31
C ASP A 621 -33.47 37.84 -30.61
N ASN A 622 -33.13 38.23 -31.85
CA ASN A 622 -33.55 39.48 -32.41
C ASN A 622 -34.46 39.17 -33.61
N PRO A 623 -35.77 39.45 -33.53
CA PRO A 623 -36.66 39.14 -34.63
C PRO A 623 -36.74 40.29 -35.66
N LYS A 624 -36.75 39.89 -36.93
CA LYS A 624 -37.21 40.59 -38.11
C LYS A 624 -36.22 41.51 -38.87
N ASP A 625 -35.84 41.15 -40.06
CA ASP A 625 -36.51 41.48 -41.32
C ASP A 625 -35.74 40.90 -42.53
N ASN A 626 -36.43 40.14 -43.34
CA ASN A 626 -36.11 39.81 -44.72
C ASN A 626 -36.99 40.74 -45.63
N PRO A 627 -36.75 41.07 -46.92
CA PRO A 627 -35.96 40.34 -47.90
C PRO A 627 -35.25 41.19 -49.01
N LYS A 628 -34.47 40.47 -49.82
CA LYS A 628 -34.26 40.66 -51.26
C LYS A 628 -32.95 41.29 -51.79
N ASP A 629 -32.32 40.41 -52.53
CA ASP A 629 -31.78 40.55 -53.93
C ASP A 629 -30.60 41.52 -54.21
N ASP A 630 -29.51 40.98 -54.63
CA ASP A 630 -28.90 41.01 -55.97
C ASP A 630 -27.32 41.09 -55.92
N ILE A 631 -26.76 40.04 -56.47
CA ILE A 631 -25.60 39.88 -57.35
C ILE A 631 -24.71 41.13 -57.64
N LYS A 632 -23.40 41.01 -57.39
CA LYS A 632 -22.27 41.03 -58.32
C LYS A 632 -20.95 41.55 -57.82
N ASP A 633 -19.94 40.69 -58.13
CA ASP A 633 -18.59 41.01 -58.62
C ASP A 633 -17.55 41.75 -57.76
N ASN A 634 -16.52 40.95 -57.49
CA ASN A 634 -15.11 41.26 -57.24
C ASN A 634 -14.49 42.29 -58.20
N PRO A 635 -13.30 42.83 -58.10
CA PRO A 635 -12.20 42.61 -57.15
C PRO A 635 -11.35 43.86 -56.80
N LYS A 636 -10.35 43.61 -55.90
CA LYS A 636 -9.01 44.24 -55.83
C LYS A 636 -8.69 45.36 -54.85
N ASP A 637 -7.55 45.12 -54.26
CA ASP A 637 -6.44 46.00 -53.85
C ASP A 637 -6.38 46.54 -52.41
N ASP A 638 -5.39 45.99 -51.71
CA ASP A 638 -4.58 46.53 -50.60
C ASP A 638 -4.09 47.98 -50.89
N PRO A 639 -3.62 48.81 -49.98
CA PRO A 639 -2.89 48.54 -48.76
C PRO A 639 -3.00 49.59 -47.59
N LYS A 640 -2.47 49.11 -46.40
CA LYS A 640 -1.79 49.89 -45.33
C LYS A 640 -2.48 51.07 -44.64
N GLN A 641 -2.55 51.01 -43.33
CA GLN A 641 -1.79 51.84 -42.40
C GLN A 641 -2.15 51.63 -40.94
N ASP A 642 -1.09 51.68 -40.11
CA ASP A 642 -1.04 51.68 -38.65
C ASP A 642 -2.05 52.63 -37.98
N ILE A 643 -2.55 52.25 -36.81
CA ILE A 643 -2.65 53.15 -35.65
C ILE A 643 -2.67 52.33 -34.33
N ASN A 644 -1.74 52.64 -33.50
CA ASN A 644 -1.50 52.32 -32.11
C ASN A 644 -2.59 52.92 -31.20
N THR A 645 -3.15 52.13 -30.26
CA THR A 645 -3.68 52.72 -29.02
C THR A 645 -3.62 51.69 -27.87
N ASP A 646 -2.83 52.03 -26.86
CA ASP A 646 -2.77 51.47 -25.54
C ASP A 646 -4.12 51.38 -24.85
N ILE A 647 -4.45 50.22 -24.27
CA ILE A 647 -5.33 50.14 -23.11
C ILE A 647 -4.71 49.23 -22.05
N LYS A 648 -4.34 49.90 -20.95
CA LYS A 648 -3.91 49.28 -19.67
C LYS A 648 -5.00 48.41 -19.11
N ASN A 649 -4.67 47.16 -18.74
CA ASN A 649 -5.48 46.33 -17.87
C ASN A 649 -4.82 46.25 -16.51
N GLU A 650 -5.45 46.87 -15.52
CA GLU A 650 -5.04 46.78 -14.10
C GLU A 650 -5.61 45.48 -13.50
N GLN A 651 -4.73 44.65 -12.97
CA GLN A 651 -5.12 43.55 -12.09
C GLN A 651 -5.26 44.04 -10.63
N PRO A 652 -6.19 43.53 -9.85
CA PRO A 652 -6.27 43.85 -8.43
C PRO A 652 -5.27 43.02 -7.62
N LYS A 653 -4.44 43.72 -6.85
CA LYS A 653 -3.50 43.16 -5.88
C LYS A 653 -4.23 42.61 -4.66
N VAL A 654 -3.94 41.35 -4.30
CA VAL A 654 -4.26 40.77 -3.00
C VAL A 654 -3.11 41.11 -2.04
N PRO A 655 -3.37 41.59 -0.82
CA PRO A 655 -2.31 41.97 0.11
C PRO A 655 -1.72 40.77 0.84
N ALA A 656 -0.39 40.74 0.95
CA ALA A 656 0.38 39.82 1.76
C ALA A 656 0.23 40.10 3.28
N PRO A 657 0.35 39.09 4.16
CA PRO A 657 0.24 39.31 5.60
C PRO A 657 1.53 39.94 6.15
N VAL A 658 1.34 40.96 6.96
CA VAL A 658 2.36 41.72 7.67
C VAL A 658 2.81 40.92 8.90
N ILE A 659 4.10 40.55 8.93
CA ILE A 659 4.76 40.06 10.14
C ILE A 659 5.34 41.29 10.86
N LYS A 660 4.87 41.56 12.07
CA LYS A 660 5.47 42.57 12.95
C LYS A 660 6.71 41.98 13.62
N THR A 661 7.84 42.52 13.31
CA THR A 661 9.07 42.39 14.11
C THR A 661 9.13 43.54 15.12
N SER A 662 9.26 43.20 16.40
CA SER A 662 9.60 44.18 17.44
C SER A 662 11.09 44.28 17.57
N ASP A 663 11.59 45.49 17.34
CA ASP A 663 12.95 45.93 17.69
C ASP A 663 13.15 45.99 19.20
N SER A 664 14.27 45.50 19.70
CA SER A 664 14.97 46.09 20.84
C SER A 664 16.47 45.74 20.83
N ASP A 665 17.20 46.76 20.60
CA ASP A 665 18.46 47.20 21.18
C ASP A 665 19.77 46.42 21.03
N LYS A 666 20.67 47.22 20.47
CA LYS A 666 22.11 47.09 20.30
C LYS A 666 22.84 46.88 21.62
N ALA A 667 23.83 46.01 21.64
CA ALA A 667 25.10 46.32 22.29
C ALA A 667 26.26 45.61 21.57
N LYS A 668 27.18 46.38 21.10
CA LYS A 668 28.50 45.99 20.58
C LYS A 668 29.37 45.49 21.75
N THR A 669 30.07 44.38 21.57
CA THR A 669 31.42 44.27 22.13
C THR A 669 32.27 43.33 21.27
N THR A 670 33.24 43.91 20.64
CA THR A 670 34.40 43.28 20.00
C THR A 670 35.36 42.82 21.10
N GLN A 671 35.76 41.53 21.09
CA GLN A 671 37.04 41.13 21.63
C GLN A 671 37.61 39.95 20.82
N ALA A 672 38.77 40.22 20.25
CA ALA A 672 39.66 39.24 19.66
C ALA A 672 40.26 38.35 20.76
N VAL A 673 40.32 37.07 20.59
CA VAL A 673 41.12 36.18 21.39
C VAL A 673 42.14 35.48 20.50
N LYS A 674 43.35 35.63 20.94
CA LYS A 674 44.58 35.09 20.38
C LYS A 674 44.62 33.58 20.32
N GLU A 675 45.23 33.08 19.26
CA GLU A 675 45.79 31.72 19.19
C GLU A 675 46.72 31.43 20.36
N SER A 676 46.52 30.31 21.03
CA SER A 676 47.58 29.69 21.83
C SER A 676 47.81 28.26 21.30
N LYS A 677 48.97 28.10 20.67
CA LYS A 677 49.60 26.81 20.38
C LYS A 677 50.10 26.23 21.68
N THR A 678 49.67 25.03 22.04
CA THR A 678 50.51 23.94 22.55
C THR A 678 49.65 22.72 22.81
N ALA A 679 49.66 21.76 21.91
CA ALA A 679 49.19 20.41 22.18
C ALA A 679 50.42 19.49 22.23
N LYS A 680 50.67 18.88 23.36
CA LYS A 680 51.57 17.74 23.50
C LYS A 680 50.99 16.51 22.85
N ALA A 681 51.75 15.92 21.91
CA ALA A 681 51.47 14.67 21.28
C ALA A 681 51.33 13.54 22.29
N ALA A 682 50.18 12.90 22.34
CA ALA A 682 50.02 11.57 22.93
C ALA A 682 50.47 10.50 21.91
N LYS A 683 51.23 9.54 22.40
CA LYS A 683 51.84 8.48 21.62
C LYS A 683 50.76 7.58 21.03
N THR A 684 50.64 7.57 19.69
CA THR A 684 49.88 6.55 18.97
C THR A 684 50.57 5.18 19.09
N ALA A 685 49.88 4.19 19.56
CA ALA A 685 50.29 2.80 19.39
C ALA A 685 50.25 2.46 17.89
N LYS A 686 51.37 1.98 17.37
CA LYS A 686 51.48 1.42 16.03
C LYS A 686 50.81 0.07 15.99
N THR A 687 49.66 -0.03 15.39
CA THR A 687 49.19 -1.28 14.77
C THR A 687 49.44 -1.12 13.28
N GLY A 688 50.38 -1.97 12.77
CA GLY A 688 50.65 -2.01 11.34
C GLY A 688 49.54 -2.79 10.62
N ASP A 689 48.73 -2.09 9.90
CA ASP A 689 47.96 -2.67 8.78
C ASP A 689 47.81 -1.60 7.70
N ASN A 690 48.30 -1.93 6.51
CA ASN A 690 48.20 -1.12 5.29
C ASN A 690 46.91 -1.52 4.52
N SER A 691 45.76 -1.44 5.15
CA SER A 691 44.48 -1.57 4.45
C SER A 691 43.95 -0.20 4.05
N PRO A 692 43.31 -0.04 2.87
CA PRO A 692 42.74 1.24 2.47
C PRO A 692 41.66 1.68 3.47
N ILE A 693 41.66 2.97 3.80
CA ILE A 693 40.78 3.59 4.79
C ILE A 693 39.34 3.39 4.35
N LEU A 694 38.62 2.56 5.08
CA LEU A 694 37.17 2.42 5.01
C LEU A 694 36.51 3.69 5.61
N ALA A 695 35.43 4.13 5.00
CA ALA A 695 34.63 5.21 5.55
C ALA A 695 33.83 4.70 6.75
N TYR A 696 33.99 5.34 7.90
CA TYR A 696 33.29 4.98 9.14
C TYR A 696 32.32 6.11 9.51
N VAL A 697 31.10 5.72 9.87
CA VAL A 697 30.11 6.62 10.46
C VAL A 697 30.10 6.38 11.98
N PHE A 698 30.31 7.42 12.75
CA PHE A 698 30.26 7.38 14.22
C PHE A 698 28.96 8.05 14.67
N GLY A 699 28.19 7.40 15.49
CA GLY A 699 26.98 7.97 16.07
C GLY A 699 26.57 7.26 17.33
N ALA A 700 26.17 8.01 18.32
CA ALA A 700 25.47 7.51 19.50
C ALA A 700 23.98 7.85 19.34
N MET A 701 23.11 6.88 19.27
CA MET A 701 21.67 7.08 19.32
C MET A 701 21.08 6.23 20.44
N ALA A 702 20.24 6.82 21.26
CA ALA A 702 19.31 6.09 22.11
C ALA A 702 17.95 6.12 21.43
N GLY A 703 17.48 4.97 20.95
CA GLY A 703 16.21 4.86 20.24
C GLY A 703 15.02 5.16 21.14
N ALA A 704 14.13 6.02 20.70
CA ALA A 704 12.79 6.12 21.24
C ALA A 704 11.84 5.44 20.25
N LEU A 705 11.30 4.29 20.65
CA LEU A 705 10.22 3.65 19.92
C LEU A 705 8.97 4.54 20.08
N ILE A 706 8.58 5.26 19.06
CA ILE A 706 7.25 5.87 19.01
C ILE A 706 6.36 4.89 18.27
N LEU A 707 5.57 4.13 19.02
CA LEU A 707 4.40 3.43 18.52
C LEU A 707 3.25 4.45 18.48
N GLY A 708 2.83 4.85 17.30
CA GLY A 708 1.61 5.55 17.02
C GLY A 708 0.82 4.80 15.98
#